data_ce601e75263be6f74fdd5f20cb3ae028
#
_entry.id   ce601e75263be6f74fdd5f20cb3ae028
#
_cell.length_a   1.000
_cell.length_b   1.000
_cell.length_c   1.000
_cell.angle_alpha   90.00
_cell.angle_beta   90.00
_cell.angle_gamma   90.00
#
_symmetry.space_group_name_H-M   'P 1'
#
loop_
_entity.id
_entity.type
_entity.pdbx_description
1 polymer ?
#
loop_
_entity_poly.entity_id
_entity_poly.type
_entity_poly.pdbx_seq_one_letter_code
_entity_poly.pdbx_strand_id
1 'polypeptide(L)'
;NSTRALYSRIKLPNDRSFSISKGHRLSNNPTSTLNNPLSEPCVMVIFGASGDLTKRLLVPSLYNLTCDALLSPNFAVLGTGRSEISNDAFRQSMASEDNGLRAFHTRNEFDETACEELLSRFYFEPANIDPEGFSKLRETVAKLDEKYQAGGNVLFYFAMAPRFFGALCENLHKAGFQDGKGWKRIIVEKPFGTDLQSALDLNAEILKYWREDQIYRVDHYLGKETVQNLLAFRFSNGMFEPLWNKHHIDNIQFNVCESVDVKGRGGYYDHSGVLRDMMQNHMFQMLSYICMEPPSSFDADAIRNEKAKVLDSVRIYDEAGVAENVVRGQYGPSFDNEGNIDQPGYRGEQDVNPESKTETYAAAKFQIDNLRWQGVPVYLRSGKALWKRGTEIIIEFKKPPEGMFKGTEITRLTSNKLVFHIQPYQGIELLFQAKTPGPTVQLQSVDMAFDYGDAFNASRYTGYEVMIYACSRGDATLFSRGDLVEAAWRIAQPLLDYWSKTPANDFPNYARNSWGPKSAYELLEKDGRRWFEVVTPDVLEELPMFKDADRLLLNAVILAMQSISKEADDVIIQKGDTTEEMYFICRGEVQVFDDKDEVVSELKEGNFFGEIGLLMSTERTATVKAKTSCDLFTLSKSVFGRILRDHPQFADNIMRIAKERYDLSVSMTDLIE
;
A
#
# COMPACT_ATOMS: atom_id res chain seq x y z
N ASN A 1 43.38 1.90 62.87
CA ASN A 1 42.47 2.92 63.46
C ASN A 1 41.94 3.80 62.36
N SER A 2 40.64 3.87 62.21
CA SER A 2 39.89 4.81 61.43
C SER A 2 40.00 4.71 59.85
N THR A 3 39.56 3.60 59.31
CA THR A 3 39.01 3.58 57.91
C THR A 3 38.16 2.29 57.65
N ARG A 4 37.25 1.99 58.56
CA ARG A 4 36.37 0.83 58.45
C ARG A 4 34.97 1.09 58.97
N ALA A 5 34.37 2.23 58.59
CA ALA A 5 33.03 2.57 59.07
C ALA A 5 32.34 3.54 58.09
N LEU A 6 32.21 3.19 56.81
CA LEU A 6 31.35 3.94 55.85
C LEU A 6 30.78 3.11 54.70
N TYR A 7 30.72 1.78 54.86
CA TYR A 7 30.03 0.88 53.92
C TYR A 7 29.02 -0.05 54.58
N SER A 8 28.13 0.52 55.36
CA SER A 8 26.97 -0.24 55.84
C SER A 8 25.78 0.70 56.00
N ARG A 9 25.01 0.87 54.97
CA ARG A 9 23.58 1.22 54.90
C ARG A 9 23.18 1.83 53.57
N ILE A 10 23.23 1.02 52.50
CA ILE A 10 22.31 1.21 51.39
C ILE A 10 21.65 -0.15 51.19
N LYS A 11 20.48 -0.33 51.78
CA LYS A 11 19.55 -1.39 51.40
C LYS A 11 19.03 -1.02 50.01
N LEU A 12 19.45 -1.75 48.98
CA LEU A 12 18.74 -1.80 47.70
C LEU A 12 17.38 -2.47 47.98
N PRO A 13 16.26 -1.89 47.53
CA PRO A 13 15.02 -2.62 47.50
C PRO A 13 15.14 -3.67 46.38
N ASN A 14 15.06 -4.93 46.72
CA ASN A 14 14.75 -6.01 45.81
C ASN A 14 13.39 -5.74 45.16
N ASP A 15 13.23 -6.27 43.94
CA ASP A 15 12.05 -6.27 43.07
C ASP A 15 11.75 -4.99 42.33
N ARG A 16 12.48 -4.82 41.21
CA ARG A 16 11.88 -4.34 39.97
C ARG A 16 12.37 -5.26 38.85
N SER A 17 11.58 -6.28 38.58
CA SER A 17 11.48 -6.89 37.28
C SER A 17 11.30 -5.76 36.29
N PHE A 18 12.27 -5.53 35.40
CA PHE A 18 12.07 -4.76 34.19
C PHE A 18 11.16 -5.60 33.30
N SER A 19 9.87 -5.50 33.50
CA SER A 19 8.94 -5.79 32.45
C SER A 19 9.18 -4.68 31.41
N ILE A 20 9.57 -5.04 30.22
CA ILE A 20 9.39 -4.20 29.04
C ILE A 20 7.88 -4.15 28.83
N SER A 21 7.21 -3.33 29.65
CA SER A 21 5.81 -3.04 29.50
C SER A 21 5.66 -2.05 28.37
N LYS A 22 4.87 -2.43 27.36
CA LYS A 22 3.98 -1.54 26.59
C LYS A 22 4.50 -0.11 26.57
N GLY A 23 4.92 0.34 25.40
CA GLY A 23 5.38 1.70 25.18
C GLY A 23 4.70 2.68 26.11
N HIS A 24 5.45 3.53 26.74
CA HIS A 24 4.92 4.57 27.59
C HIS A 24 3.76 5.22 26.82
N ARG A 25 2.54 4.95 27.26
CA ARG A 25 1.42 5.82 26.93
C ARG A 25 1.88 7.21 27.38
N LEU A 26 2.26 8.02 26.43
CA LEU A 26 2.30 9.45 26.64
C LEU A 26 0.96 9.76 27.31
N SER A 27 1.02 10.36 28.49
CA SER A 27 -0.10 10.68 29.38
C SER A 27 -1.39 10.83 28.60
N ASN A 28 -2.44 10.14 29.05
CA ASN A 28 -3.81 10.41 28.63
C ASN A 28 -4.08 11.92 28.72
N ASN A 29 -3.64 12.66 27.71
CA ASN A 29 -4.45 13.80 27.30
C ASN A 29 -5.72 13.14 26.81
N PRO A 30 -6.88 13.45 27.41
CA PRO A 30 -8.14 13.09 26.79
C PRO A 30 -7.98 13.55 25.34
N THR A 31 -8.18 12.64 24.38
CA THR A 31 -8.33 13.01 23.01
C THR A 31 -9.15 14.28 23.04
N SER A 32 -8.50 15.43 22.84
CA SER A 32 -9.21 16.62 22.48
C SER A 32 -10.01 16.13 21.29
N THR A 33 -11.32 16.04 21.46
CA THR A 33 -12.22 15.97 20.33
C THR A 33 -11.80 17.18 19.51
N LEU A 34 -10.93 16.95 18.52
CA LEU A 34 -10.59 17.95 17.54
C LEU A 34 -11.95 18.32 17.00
N ASN A 35 -12.44 19.53 17.34
CA ASN A 35 -13.66 20.08 16.80
C ASN A 35 -13.37 20.31 15.30
N ASN A 36 -13.37 19.22 14.53
CA ASN A 36 -13.30 19.31 13.10
C ASN A 36 -14.50 20.14 12.66
N PRO A 37 -14.30 21.23 11.93
CA PRO A 37 -15.40 22.06 11.52
C PRO A 37 -16.34 21.26 10.62
N LEU A 38 -17.65 21.50 10.70
CA LEU A 38 -18.63 20.88 9.80
C LEU A 38 -18.28 21.16 8.34
N SER A 39 -18.68 20.26 7.44
CA SER A 39 -18.69 20.54 6.00
C SER A 39 -19.50 21.80 5.72
N GLU A 40 -19.16 22.50 4.64
CA GLU A 40 -19.98 23.63 4.23
C GLU A 40 -21.36 23.13 3.74
N PRO A 41 -22.45 23.92 3.97
CA PRO A 41 -23.76 23.62 3.40
C PRO A 41 -23.66 23.46 1.88
N CYS A 42 -24.26 22.41 1.29
CA CYS A 42 -24.29 22.26 -0.16
C CYS A 42 -25.31 21.19 -0.62
N VAL A 43 -25.67 21.26 -1.90
CA VAL A 43 -26.33 20.17 -2.61
C VAL A 43 -25.28 19.38 -3.38
N MET A 44 -25.12 18.09 -3.05
CA MET A 44 -24.23 17.17 -3.77
C MET A 44 -25.00 16.46 -4.88
N VAL A 45 -24.62 16.70 -6.12
CA VAL A 45 -25.22 16.07 -7.31
C VAL A 45 -24.33 14.94 -7.78
N ILE A 46 -24.84 13.70 -7.76
CA ILE A 46 -24.08 12.51 -8.17
C ILE A 46 -24.54 12.04 -9.54
N PHE A 47 -23.70 12.19 -10.56
CA PHE A 47 -23.92 11.62 -11.88
C PHE A 47 -23.52 10.14 -11.89
N GLY A 48 -24.43 9.24 -12.31
CA GLY A 48 -24.24 7.80 -12.19
C GLY A 48 -24.64 7.25 -10.81
N ALA A 49 -25.60 7.89 -10.15
CA ALA A 49 -25.98 7.63 -8.77
C ALA A 49 -26.49 6.18 -8.50
N SER A 50 -26.96 5.46 -9.49
CA SER A 50 -27.37 4.05 -9.35
C SER A 50 -26.21 3.06 -9.50
N GLY A 51 -25.01 3.53 -9.81
CA GLY A 51 -23.81 2.72 -10.09
C GLY A 51 -23.16 2.11 -8.85
N ASP A 52 -22.26 1.16 -9.09
CA ASP A 52 -21.49 0.43 -8.07
C ASP A 52 -20.66 1.36 -7.18
N LEU A 53 -19.95 2.34 -7.77
CA LEU A 53 -19.14 3.29 -7.02
C LEU A 53 -19.95 4.05 -5.97
N THR A 54 -21.14 4.53 -6.35
CA THR A 54 -22.03 5.25 -5.43
C THR A 54 -22.44 4.38 -4.25
N LYS A 55 -22.86 3.16 -4.51
CA LYS A 55 -23.35 2.22 -3.50
C LYS A 55 -22.25 1.71 -2.56
N ARG A 56 -21.09 1.37 -3.12
CA ARG A 56 -19.99 0.74 -2.37
C ARG A 56 -19.07 1.71 -1.66
N LEU A 57 -18.92 2.92 -2.18
CA LEU A 57 -17.92 3.86 -1.68
C LEU A 57 -18.52 5.20 -1.24
N LEU A 58 -19.35 5.86 -2.08
CA LEU A 58 -19.81 7.22 -1.75
C LEU A 58 -20.84 7.23 -0.63
N VAL A 59 -21.85 6.37 -0.70
CA VAL A 59 -22.90 6.32 0.34
C VAL A 59 -22.34 5.85 1.68
N PRO A 60 -21.51 4.81 1.78
CA PRO A 60 -20.81 4.46 3.03
C PRO A 60 -19.93 5.61 3.57
N SER A 61 -19.25 6.35 2.70
CA SER A 61 -18.44 7.50 3.13
C SER A 61 -19.29 8.64 3.70
N LEU A 62 -20.40 8.97 3.05
CA LEU A 62 -21.35 9.95 3.57
C LEU A 62 -21.99 9.52 4.90
N TYR A 63 -22.28 8.21 5.03
CA TYR A 63 -22.78 7.64 6.27
C TYR A 63 -21.74 7.77 7.41
N ASN A 64 -20.50 7.46 7.17
CA ASN A 64 -19.46 7.61 8.17
C ASN A 64 -19.28 9.08 8.60
N LEU A 65 -19.31 10.02 7.65
CA LEU A 65 -19.28 11.45 7.95
C LEU A 65 -20.50 11.92 8.75
N THR A 66 -21.66 11.29 8.54
CA THR A 66 -22.87 11.54 9.34
C THR A 66 -22.70 11.04 10.76
N CYS A 67 -22.23 9.81 10.96
CA CYS A 67 -21.95 9.23 12.28
C CYS A 67 -20.94 10.08 13.08
N ASP A 68 -19.97 10.69 12.40
CA ASP A 68 -18.96 11.55 13.03
C ASP A 68 -19.42 13.00 13.22
N ALA A 69 -20.68 13.31 12.86
CA ALA A 69 -21.24 14.65 12.89
C ALA A 69 -20.38 15.68 12.11
N LEU A 70 -19.78 15.27 10.99
CA LEU A 70 -18.96 16.11 10.12
C LEU A 70 -19.73 16.71 8.94
N LEU A 71 -20.87 16.11 8.55
CA LEU A 71 -21.73 16.67 7.52
C LEU A 71 -22.61 17.82 8.08
N SER A 72 -22.71 18.89 7.33
CA SER A 72 -23.62 19.99 7.63
C SER A 72 -25.08 19.49 7.73
N PRO A 73 -25.88 19.95 8.69
CA PRO A 73 -27.31 19.70 8.67
C PRO A 73 -27.99 20.26 7.40
N ASN A 74 -27.38 21.26 6.77
CA ASN A 74 -27.81 21.89 5.53
C ASN A 74 -27.16 21.22 4.29
N PHE A 75 -27.21 19.90 4.24
CA PHE A 75 -26.62 19.07 3.17
C PHE A 75 -27.71 18.17 2.56
N ALA A 76 -27.73 18.05 1.24
CA ALA A 76 -28.59 17.14 0.52
C ALA A 76 -27.85 16.44 -0.61
N VAL A 77 -28.31 15.23 -0.97
CA VAL A 77 -27.80 14.45 -2.10
C VAL A 77 -28.88 14.36 -3.19
N LEU A 78 -28.51 14.72 -4.40
CA LEU A 78 -29.32 14.54 -5.60
C LEU A 78 -28.65 13.54 -6.52
N GLY A 79 -29.13 12.31 -6.55
CA GLY A 79 -28.73 11.33 -7.54
C GLY A 79 -29.33 11.65 -8.91
N THR A 80 -28.57 11.43 -9.99
CA THR A 80 -29.08 11.56 -11.35
C THR A 80 -28.59 10.44 -12.25
N GLY A 81 -29.39 10.09 -13.25
CA GLY A 81 -29.13 9.04 -14.23
C GLY A 81 -30.29 8.90 -15.20
N ARG A 82 -30.19 7.94 -16.13
CA ARG A 82 -31.22 7.77 -17.19
C ARG A 82 -32.49 7.05 -16.73
N SER A 83 -32.41 6.29 -15.65
CA SER A 83 -33.55 5.49 -15.18
C SER A 83 -34.56 6.36 -14.46
N GLU A 84 -35.85 6.16 -14.73
CA GLU A 84 -36.93 6.78 -13.98
C GLU A 84 -37.20 6.00 -12.70
N ILE A 85 -36.72 6.48 -11.58
CA ILE A 85 -36.94 5.91 -10.26
C ILE A 85 -37.46 6.98 -9.30
N SER A 86 -38.35 6.58 -8.39
CA SER A 86 -38.83 7.49 -7.34
C SER A 86 -37.76 7.72 -6.26
N ASN A 87 -37.89 8.82 -5.50
CA ASN A 87 -37.03 9.10 -4.37
C ASN A 87 -37.01 7.94 -3.36
N ASP A 88 -38.15 7.31 -3.11
CA ASP A 88 -38.24 6.20 -2.15
C ASP A 88 -37.55 4.95 -2.68
N ALA A 89 -37.72 4.62 -3.97
CA ALA A 89 -37.00 3.51 -4.60
C ALA A 89 -35.49 3.75 -4.61
N PHE A 90 -35.05 5.00 -4.84
CA PHE A 90 -33.64 5.38 -4.77
C PHE A 90 -33.09 5.18 -3.35
N ARG A 91 -33.76 5.71 -2.31
CA ARG A 91 -33.37 5.52 -0.90
C ARG A 91 -33.28 4.05 -0.51
N GLN A 92 -34.30 3.26 -0.89
CA GLN A 92 -34.30 1.81 -0.63
C GLN A 92 -33.13 1.11 -1.30
N SER A 93 -32.82 1.46 -2.55
CA SER A 93 -31.65 0.91 -3.26
C SER A 93 -30.33 1.28 -2.58
N MET A 94 -30.20 2.49 -2.03
CA MET A 94 -28.99 2.92 -1.30
C MET A 94 -28.88 2.26 0.06
N ALA A 95 -29.98 1.90 0.71
CA ALA A 95 -30.02 1.23 2.01
C ALA A 95 -29.83 -0.29 1.93
N SER A 96 -29.94 -0.90 0.75
CA SER A 96 -30.04 -2.36 0.53
C SER A 96 -29.02 -3.18 1.33
N GLU A 97 -29.47 -4.35 1.83
CA GLU A 97 -28.65 -5.35 2.50
C GLU A 97 -27.75 -6.14 1.54
N ASP A 98 -28.16 -6.27 0.27
CA ASP A 98 -27.42 -7.05 -0.73
C ASP A 98 -26.32 -6.24 -1.40
N ASN A 99 -26.60 -4.98 -1.74
CA ASN A 99 -25.68 -4.16 -2.56
C ASN A 99 -25.77 -2.65 -2.25
N GLY A 100 -26.13 -2.28 -1.05
CA GLY A 100 -26.24 -0.90 -0.57
C GLY A 100 -25.45 -0.66 0.71
N LEU A 101 -25.81 0.39 1.44
CA LEU A 101 -25.08 0.83 2.64
C LEU A 101 -24.95 -0.28 3.70
N ARG A 102 -26.01 -1.07 3.94
CA ARG A 102 -25.95 -2.15 4.93
C ARG A 102 -24.99 -3.27 4.54
N ALA A 103 -24.79 -3.51 3.24
CA ALA A 103 -23.80 -4.48 2.76
C ALA A 103 -22.36 -3.94 2.82
N PHE A 104 -22.16 -2.64 2.65
CA PHE A 104 -20.84 -2.03 2.42
C PHE A 104 -20.40 -1.04 3.50
N HIS A 105 -21.10 -0.95 4.64
CA HIS A 105 -20.64 -0.11 5.74
C HIS A 105 -19.29 -0.59 6.27
N THR A 106 -18.46 0.35 6.72
CA THR A 106 -17.10 0.06 7.18
C THR A 106 -16.93 0.14 8.70
N ARG A 107 -17.99 0.49 9.43
CA ARG A 107 -18.00 0.56 10.90
C ARG A 107 -18.36 -0.80 11.50
N ASN A 108 -17.82 -1.08 12.69
CA ASN A 108 -18.08 -2.33 13.40
C ASN A 108 -19.57 -2.48 13.77
N GLU A 109 -20.22 -1.38 14.14
CA GLU A 109 -21.65 -1.35 14.48
C GLU A 109 -22.37 -0.42 13.51
N PHE A 110 -23.52 -0.87 13.02
CA PHE A 110 -24.36 -0.11 12.12
C PHE A 110 -25.36 0.75 12.93
N ASP A 111 -25.37 2.07 12.69
CA ASP A 111 -26.29 3.02 13.30
C ASP A 111 -27.49 3.29 12.39
N GLU A 112 -28.62 2.69 12.72
CA GLU A 112 -29.88 2.86 11.94
C GLU A 112 -30.34 4.31 11.95
N THR A 113 -30.18 5.05 13.06
CA THR A 113 -30.59 6.45 13.15
C THR A 113 -29.80 7.34 12.20
N ALA A 114 -28.48 7.18 12.16
CA ALA A 114 -27.61 7.89 11.23
C ALA A 114 -27.93 7.51 9.75
N CYS A 115 -28.26 6.25 9.50
CA CYS A 115 -28.67 5.79 8.18
C CYS A 115 -29.99 6.46 7.73
N GLU A 116 -31.01 6.44 8.56
CA GLU A 116 -32.30 7.08 8.27
C GLU A 116 -32.15 8.59 8.09
N GLU A 117 -31.40 9.26 8.97
CA GLU A 117 -31.09 10.68 8.87
C GLU A 117 -30.42 11.02 7.53
N LEU A 118 -29.36 10.31 7.15
CA LEU A 118 -28.67 10.51 5.89
C LEU A 118 -29.59 10.30 4.70
N LEU A 119 -30.26 9.14 4.63
CA LEU A 119 -31.09 8.76 3.49
C LEU A 119 -32.35 9.65 3.36
N SER A 120 -32.85 10.26 4.43
CA SER A 120 -33.94 11.25 4.35
C SER A 120 -33.61 12.46 3.48
N ARG A 121 -32.32 12.73 3.28
CA ARG A 121 -31.76 13.85 2.49
C ARG A 121 -31.41 13.45 1.06
N PHE A 122 -31.73 12.20 0.63
CA PHE A 122 -31.45 11.68 -0.71
C PHE A 122 -32.67 11.87 -1.62
N TYR A 123 -32.39 12.42 -2.80
CA TYR A 123 -33.37 12.68 -3.87
C TYR A 123 -32.85 12.12 -5.18
N PHE A 124 -33.72 11.90 -6.13
CA PHE A 124 -33.35 11.43 -7.47
C PHE A 124 -34.11 12.24 -8.54
N GLU A 125 -33.38 12.72 -9.53
CA GLU A 125 -33.92 13.38 -10.72
C GLU A 125 -33.40 12.67 -11.96
N PRO A 126 -34.26 12.01 -12.75
CA PRO A 126 -33.86 11.42 -14.01
C PRO A 126 -33.44 12.51 -15.01
N ALA A 127 -32.24 12.42 -15.54
CA ALA A 127 -31.76 13.35 -16.53
C ALA A 127 -30.87 12.66 -17.59
N ASN A 128 -31.13 12.97 -18.84
CA ASN A 128 -30.21 12.70 -19.94
C ASN A 128 -29.09 13.75 -19.97
N ILE A 129 -28.00 13.43 -20.68
CA ILE A 129 -26.91 14.39 -20.91
C ILE A 129 -27.29 15.27 -22.11
N ASP A 130 -28.34 16.09 -21.92
CA ASP A 130 -28.85 17.02 -22.92
C ASP A 130 -29.37 18.30 -22.25
N PRO A 131 -29.62 19.40 -22.97
CA PRO A 131 -30.04 20.67 -22.38
C PRO A 131 -31.35 20.63 -21.58
N GLU A 132 -32.29 19.76 -21.97
CA GLU A 132 -33.58 19.63 -21.26
C GLU A 132 -33.38 18.95 -19.90
N GLY A 133 -32.62 17.84 -19.87
CA GLY A 133 -32.30 17.14 -18.63
C GLY A 133 -31.55 18.02 -17.63
N PHE A 134 -30.60 18.84 -18.10
CA PHE A 134 -29.87 19.77 -17.24
C PHE A 134 -30.68 20.98 -16.76
N SER A 135 -31.66 21.39 -17.54
CA SER A 135 -32.63 22.43 -17.09
C SER A 135 -33.48 21.90 -15.93
N LYS A 136 -34.04 20.68 -16.04
CA LYS A 136 -34.82 20.06 -14.96
C LYS A 136 -33.93 19.83 -13.71
N LEU A 137 -32.70 19.35 -13.91
CA LEU A 137 -31.74 19.12 -12.84
C LEU A 137 -31.47 20.46 -12.08
N ARG A 138 -31.28 21.56 -12.80
CA ARG A 138 -31.09 22.91 -12.19
C ARG A 138 -32.26 23.33 -11.35
N GLU A 139 -33.48 23.13 -11.84
CA GLU A 139 -34.70 23.45 -11.08
C GLU A 139 -34.81 22.66 -9.78
N THR A 140 -34.47 21.34 -9.86
CA THR A 140 -34.48 20.45 -8.68
C THR A 140 -33.39 20.85 -7.69
N VAL A 141 -32.19 21.20 -8.15
CA VAL A 141 -31.10 21.72 -7.29
C VAL A 141 -31.53 23.02 -6.61
N ALA A 142 -32.20 23.94 -7.32
CA ALA A 142 -32.67 25.18 -6.73
C ALA A 142 -33.73 24.98 -5.62
N LYS A 143 -34.63 23.99 -5.81
CA LYS A 143 -35.62 23.61 -4.77
C LYS A 143 -34.94 23.01 -3.54
N LEU A 144 -33.88 22.20 -3.74
CA LEU A 144 -33.12 21.59 -2.65
C LEU A 144 -32.25 22.63 -1.94
N ASP A 145 -31.65 23.59 -2.67
CA ASP A 145 -30.89 24.69 -2.10
C ASP A 145 -31.76 25.53 -1.16
N GLU A 146 -32.98 25.88 -1.60
CA GLU A 146 -33.96 26.60 -0.76
C GLU A 146 -34.38 25.78 0.46
N LYS A 147 -34.73 24.51 0.26
CA LYS A 147 -35.18 23.60 1.33
C LYS A 147 -34.13 23.38 2.41
N TYR A 148 -32.87 23.20 2.02
CA TYR A 148 -31.77 22.88 2.93
C TYR A 148 -30.91 24.11 3.27
N GLN A 149 -31.24 25.28 2.72
CA GLN A 149 -30.46 26.52 2.92
C GLN A 149 -28.97 26.32 2.62
N ALA A 150 -28.69 25.66 1.49
CA ALA A 150 -27.33 25.32 1.08
C ALA A 150 -26.52 26.54 0.57
N GLY A 151 -27.14 27.72 0.46
CA GLY A 151 -26.46 28.97 0.12
C GLY A 151 -25.99 29.08 -1.33
N GLY A 152 -26.56 28.27 -2.21
CA GLY A 152 -26.20 28.20 -3.61
C GLY A 152 -24.93 27.34 -3.86
N ASN A 153 -24.41 26.62 -2.87
CA ASN A 153 -23.24 25.77 -2.99
C ASN A 153 -23.64 24.43 -3.63
N VAL A 154 -22.92 24.02 -4.67
CA VAL A 154 -23.18 22.75 -5.37
C VAL A 154 -21.90 22.01 -5.60
N LEU A 155 -21.90 20.75 -5.17
CA LEU A 155 -20.83 19.78 -5.40
C LEU A 155 -21.28 18.76 -6.45
N PHE A 156 -20.66 18.74 -7.61
CA PHE A 156 -20.94 17.77 -8.67
C PHE A 156 -19.95 16.61 -8.57
N TYR A 157 -20.45 15.38 -8.47
CA TYR A 157 -19.64 14.17 -8.43
C TYR A 157 -19.85 13.33 -9.70
N PHE A 158 -18.78 13.14 -10.48
CA PHE A 158 -18.83 12.39 -11.74
C PHE A 158 -18.51 10.90 -11.51
N ALA A 159 -19.51 10.14 -11.01
CA ALA A 159 -19.41 8.70 -10.78
C ALA A 159 -19.75 7.88 -12.03
N MET A 160 -19.18 8.24 -13.18
CA MET A 160 -19.47 7.62 -14.47
C MET A 160 -18.23 7.60 -15.38
N ALA A 161 -18.37 6.95 -16.54
CA ALA A 161 -17.22 6.77 -17.44
C ALA A 161 -16.61 8.11 -17.91
N PRO A 162 -15.27 8.22 -17.99
CA PRO A 162 -14.55 9.47 -18.30
C PRO A 162 -14.97 10.13 -19.62
N ARG A 163 -15.36 9.35 -20.62
CA ARG A 163 -15.86 9.86 -21.91
C ARG A 163 -17.04 10.85 -21.83
N PHE A 164 -17.69 10.93 -20.68
CA PHE A 164 -18.80 11.83 -20.43
C PHE A 164 -18.40 13.14 -19.73
N PHE A 165 -17.18 13.23 -19.20
CA PHE A 165 -16.79 14.33 -18.33
C PHE A 165 -16.83 15.68 -19.05
N GLY A 166 -16.30 15.79 -20.27
CA GLY A 166 -16.35 17.01 -21.07
C GLY A 166 -17.80 17.44 -21.34
N ALA A 167 -18.64 16.51 -21.81
CA ALA A 167 -20.05 16.80 -22.10
C ALA A 167 -20.83 17.20 -20.82
N LEU A 168 -20.52 16.62 -19.67
CA LEU A 168 -21.11 17.05 -18.38
C LEU A 168 -20.72 18.48 -18.06
N CYS A 169 -19.43 18.83 -18.16
CA CYS A 169 -18.91 20.15 -17.88
C CYS A 169 -19.55 21.21 -18.80
N GLU A 170 -19.67 20.91 -20.08
CA GLU A 170 -20.32 21.78 -21.06
C GLU A 170 -21.80 22.00 -20.76
N ASN A 171 -22.56 20.91 -20.50
CA ASN A 171 -24.00 21.04 -20.23
C ASN A 171 -24.28 21.73 -18.89
N LEU A 172 -23.48 21.47 -17.85
CA LEU A 172 -23.56 22.21 -16.58
C LEU A 172 -23.35 23.72 -16.80
N HIS A 173 -22.36 24.07 -17.60
CA HIS A 173 -22.11 25.47 -17.95
C HIS A 173 -23.26 26.07 -18.74
N LYS A 174 -23.73 25.44 -19.82
CA LYS A 174 -24.85 25.91 -20.65
C LYS A 174 -26.16 26.02 -19.88
N ALA A 175 -26.38 25.14 -18.91
CA ALA A 175 -27.54 25.23 -18.02
C ALA A 175 -27.42 26.35 -16.98
N GLY A 176 -26.30 27.08 -16.91
CA GLY A 176 -26.09 28.22 -16.00
C GLY A 176 -25.91 27.82 -14.54
N PHE A 177 -25.38 26.62 -14.26
CA PHE A 177 -25.10 26.22 -12.89
C PHE A 177 -24.02 27.07 -12.22
N GLN A 178 -23.16 27.72 -12.99
CA GLN A 178 -22.10 28.59 -12.47
C GLN A 178 -22.63 29.98 -12.11
N ASP A 179 -23.84 30.31 -12.53
CA ASP A 179 -24.47 31.60 -12.23
C ASP A 179 -24.95 31.62 -10.79
N GLY A 180 -24.98 32.82 -10.22
CA GLY A 180 -25.55 33.06 -8.89
C GLY A 180 -24.53 32.97 -7.75
N LYS A 181 -25.06 32.85 -6.53
CA LYS A 181 -24.26 32.82 -5.30
C LYS A 181 -23.73 31.42 -5.01
N GLY A 182 -22.78 31.35 -4.08
CA GLY A 182 -22.19 30.10 -3.62
C GLY A 182 -21.15 29.53 -4.57
N TRP A 183 -20.37 28.62 -4.04
CA TRP A 183 -19.32 27.91 -4.81
C TRP A 183 -19.90 26.74 -5.62
N LYS A 184 -19.22 26.43 -6.70
CA LYS A 184 -19.50 25.24 -7.55
C LYS A 184 -18.21 24.49 -7.72
N ARG A 185 -18.19 23.20 -7.33
CA ARG A 185 -17.04 22.31 -7.38
C ARG A 185 -17.38 21.02 -8.09
N ILE A 186 -16.42 20.46 -8.80
CA ILE A 186 -16.55 19.18 -9.52
C ILE A 186 -15.54 18.19 -8.97
N ILE A 187 -16.01 17.03 -8.54
CA ILE A 187 -15.16 15.87 -8.28
C ILE A 187 -15.14 14.99 -9.53
N VAL A 188 -13.93 14.72 -10.03
CA VAL A 188 -13.69 13.92 -11.24
C VAL A 188 -12.95 12.64 -10.85
N GLU A 189 -13.53 11.49 -11.19
CA GLU A 189 -12.96 10.17 -10.93
C GLU A 189 -11.87 9.78 -11.93
N LYS A 190 -11.03 8.83 -11.52
CA LYS A 190 -10.08 8.18 -12.43
C LYS A 190 -10.80 7.18 -13.37
N PRO A 191 -10.23 6.89 -14.56
CA PRO A 191 -8.99 7.44 -15.10
C PRO A 191 -9.18 8.84 -15.72
N PHE A 192 -8.16 9.69 -15.60
CA PHE A 192 -8.11 10.98 -16.26
C PHE A 192 -7.22 10.88 -17.50
N GLY A 193 -7.83 10.56 -18.63
CA GLY A 193 -7.14 10.13 -19.85
C GLY A 193 -6.72 8.64 -19.79
N THR A 194 -6.32 8.11 -20.95
CA THR A 194 -5.75 6.77 -21.12
C THR A 194 -4.32 6.81 -21.67
N ASP A 195 -3.89 7.99 -22.08
CA ASP A 195 -2.58 8.37 -22.57
C ASP A 195 -2.40 9.89 -22.40
N LEU A 196 -1.21 10.40 -22.73
CA LEU A 196 -0.91 11.83 -22.62
C LEU A 196 -1.86 12.70 -23.43
N GLN A 197 -2.13 12.33 -24.69
CA GLN A 197 -2.94 13.16 -25.58
C GLN A 197 -4.39 13.25 -25.09
N SER A 198 -4.99 12.12 -24.74
CA SER A 198 -6.37 12.11 -24.21
C SER A 198 -6.50 12.84 -22.86
N ALA A 199 -5.47 12.84 -22.05
CA ALA A 199 -5.45 13.62 -20.81
C ALA A 199 -5.38 15.14 -21.07
N LEU A 200 -4.53 15.56 -22.03
CA LEU A 200 -4.44 16.95 -22.47
C LEU A 200 -5.77 17.44 -23.07
N ASP A 201 -6.37 16.62 -23.95
CA ASP A 201 -7.64 16.94 -24.60
C ASP A 201 -8.77 17.08 -23.57
N LEU A 202 -8.88 16.15 -22.63
CA LEU A 202 -9.87 16.19 -21.55
C LEU A 202 -9.67 17.40 -20.65
N ASN A 203 -8.42 17.71 -20.30
CA ASN A 203 -8.10 18.90 -19.50
C ASN A 203 -8.51 20.18 -20.24
N ALA A 204 -8.14 20.30 -21.51
CA ALA A 204 -8.50 21.43 -22.33
C ALA A 204 -10.04 21.57 -22.50
N GLU A 205 -10.76 20.45 -22.64
CA GLU A 205 -12.21 20.43 -22.75
C GLU A 205 -12.89 20.92 -21.46
N ILE A 206 -12.49 20.44 -20.30
CA ILE A 206 -13.06 20.86 -19.01
C ILE A 206 -12.75 22.33 -18.73
N LEU A 207 -11.49 22.75 -18.98
CA LEU A 207 -11.05 24.13 -18.71
C LEU A 207 -11.69 25.20 -19.62
N LYS A 208 -12.38 24.80 -20.70
CA LYS A 208 -13.21 25.74 -21.48
C LYS A 208 -14.38 26.33 -20.67
N TYR A 209 -14.87 25.56 -19.70
CA TYR A 209 -16.09 25.86 -18.97
C TYR A 209 -15.87 26.06 -17.47
N TRP A 210 -14.82 25.43 -16.91
CA TRP A 210 -14.55 25.40 -15.48
C TRP A 210 -13.13 25.86 -15.17
N ARG A 211 -12.93 26.57 -14.07
CA ARG A 211 -11.59 26.95 -13.61
C ARG A 211 -10.94 25.81 -12.83
N GLU A 212 -9.62 25.76 -12.81
CA GLU A 212 -8.86 24.74 -12.12
C GLU A 212 -9.16 24.65 -10.60
N ASP A 213 -9.43 25.81 -9.96
CA ASP A 213 -9.80 25.89 -8.53
C ASP A 213 -11.18 25.28 -8.21
N GLN A 214 -11.98 24.96 -9.23
CA GLN A 214 -13.27 24.30 -9.12
C GLN A 214 -13.20 22.79 -9.37
N ILE A 215 -12.03 22.25 -9.80
CA ILE A 215 -11.88 20.88 -10.26
C ILE A 215 -11.05 20.08 -9.26
N TYR A 216 -11.63 18.99 -8.75
CA TYR A 216 -11.08 18.10 -7.74
C TYR A 216 -10.88 16.71 -8.34
N ARG A 217 -9.69 16.44 -8.92
CA ARG A 217 -9.38 15.14 -9.53
C ARG A 217 -8.98 14.15 -8.45
N VAL A 218 -9.77 13.08 -8.33
CA VAL A 218 -9.59 12.07 -7.27
C VAL A 218 -8.40 11.17 -7.54
N ASP A 219 -7.55 11.05 -6.53
CA ASP A 219 -6.67 9.91 -6.34
C ASP A 219 -6.88 9.40 -4.90
N HIS A 220 -7.60 8.29 -4.76
CA HIS A 220 -8.01 7.79 -3.45
C HIS A 220 -6.84 7.38 -2.54
N TYR A 221 -5.62 7.19 -3.07
CA TYR A 221 -4.43 6.98 -2.25
C TYR A 221 -4.06 8.24 -1.46
N LEU A 222 -4.27 9.43 -2.01
CA LEU A 222 -4.03 10.69 -1.29
C LEU A 222 -4.98 10.88 -0.10
N GLY A 223 -6.16 10.26 -0.14
CA GLY A 223 -7.09 10.24 1.00
C GLY A 223 -6.71 9.29 2.13
N LYS A 224 -5.71 8.41 1.96
CA LYS A 224 -5.28 7.49 3.02
C LYS A 224 -4.48 8.23 4.08
N GLU A 225 -4.81 8.02 5.37
CA GLU A 225 -4.11 8.62 6.52
C GLU A 225 -2.59 8.41 6.45
N THR A 226 -2.16 7.22 6.12
CA THR A 226 -0.74 6.87 6.00
C THR A 226 -0.02 7.62 4.88
N VAL A 227 -0.71 7.94 3.78
CA VAL A 227 -0.15 8.75 2.69
C VAL A 227 -0.09 10.23 3.10
N GLN A 228 -1.13 10.75 3.76
CA GLN A 228 -1.11 12.12 4.31
C GLN A 228 -0.02 12.29 5.36
N ASN A 229 0.21 11.24 6.16
CA ASN A 229 1.27 11.25 7.16
C ASN A 229 2.68 11.38 6.58
N LEU A 230 2.92 11.05 5.31
CA LEU A 230 4.22 11.28 4.68
C LEU A 230 4.65 12.74 4.77
N LEU A 231 3.72 13.68 4.57
CA LEU A 231 3.98 15.11 4.71
C LEU A 231 4.24 15.50 6.18
N ALA A 232 3.37 15.03 7.09
CA ALA A 232 3.52 15.29 8.52
C ALA A 232 4.85 14.73 9.03
N PHE A 233 5.18 13.48 8.71
CA PHE A 233 6.43 12.84 9.11
C PHE A 233 7.65 13.62 8.61
N ARG A 234 7.68 13.97 7.34
CA ARG A 234 8.82 14.66 6.75
C ARG A 234 9.04 16.07 7.32
N PHE A 235 7.97 16.84 7.47
CA PHE A 235 8.09 18.28 7.71
C PHE A 235 7.84 18.70 9.16
N SER A 236 7.28 17.82 10.01
CA SER A 236 7.18 18.08 11.45
C SER A 236 8.34 17.51 12.28
N ASN A 237 9.17 16.63 11.68
CA ASN A 237 10.29 15.99 12.38
C ASN A 237 11.63 16.48 11.81
N GLY A 238 12.14 17.58 12.35
CA GLY A 238 13.34 18.27 11.86
C GLY A 238 14.62 17.42 11.82
N MET A 239 14.66 16.26 12.47
CA MET A 239 15.79 15.34 12.43
C MET A 239 15.93 14.59 11.10
N PHE A 240 14.86 14.41 10.33
CA PHE A 240 14.90 13.66 9.07
C PHE A 240 15.23 14.53 7.86
N GLU A 241 14.79 15.77 7.81
CA GLU A 241 14.97 16.64 6.63
C GLU A 241 16.44 16.81 6.19
N PRO A 242 17.44 16.99 7.10
CA PRO A 242 18.85 17.04 6.71
C PRO A 242 19.36 15.75 6.06
N LEU A 243 18.75 14.62 6.33
CA LEU A 243 19.10 13.30 5.78
C LEU A 243 18.36 13.02 4.46
N TRP A 244 17.38 13.84 4.08
CA TRP A 244 16.44 13.55 2.98
C TRP A 244 16.97 14.03 1.62
N ASN A 245 18.13 13.50 1.22
CA ASN A 245 18.82 13.91 0.00
C ASN A 245 19.85 12.86 -0.47
N LYS A 246 20.40 13.07 -1.67
CA LYS A 246 21.42 12.23 -2.31
C LYS A 246 22.70 11.96 -1.51
N HIS A 247 23.00 12.76 -0.49
CA HIS A 247 24.21 12.55 0.32
C HIS A 247 24.04 11.43 1.33
N HIS A 248 22.81 11.18 1.75
CA HIS A 248 22.47 10.20 2.79
C HIS A 248 21.64 9.02 2.28
N ILE A 249 20.76 9.25 1.30
CA ILE A 249 19.89 8.19 0.74
C ILE A 249 20.61 7.50 -0.42
N ASP A 250 20.58 6.16 -0.40
CA ASP A 250 21.12 5.30 -1.44
C ASP A 250 20.11 5.03 -2.54
N ASN A 251 18.90 4.62 -2.17
CA ASN A 251 17.81 4.40 -3.08
C ASN A 251 16.45 4.54 -2.38
N ILE A 252 15.38 4.64 -3.18
CA ILE A 252 13.99 4.66 -2.72
C ILE A 252 13.24 3.57 -3.46
N GLN A 253 12.41 2.78 -2.75
CA GLN A 253 11.62 1.72 -3.36
C GLN A 253 10.14 1.90 -3.03
N PHE A 254 9.28 1.70 -4.02
CA PHE A 254 7.83 1.68 -3.87
C PHE A 254 7.33 0.30 -4.28
N ASN A 255 6.85 -0.45 -3.32
CA ASN A 255 6.23 -1.75 -3.51
C ASN A 255 4.72 -1.62 -3.40
N VAL A 256 3.99 -1.82 -4.48
CA VAL A 256 2.51 -1.79 -4.50
C VAL A 256 2.02 -3.12 -5.04
N CYS A 257 1.95 -4.11 -4.16
CA CYS A 257 1.64 -5.49 -4.47
C CYS A 257 0.17 -5.79 -4.19
N GLU A 258 -0.50 -6.48 -5.12
CA GLU A 258 -1.86 -6.97 -4.98
C GLU A 258 -1.89 -8.50 -5.11
N SER A 259 -2.40 -9.20 -4.08
CA SER A 259 -2.59 -10.65 -4.13
C SER A 259 -3.83 -11.05 -4.95
N VAL A 260 -4.75 -10.11 -5.17
CA VAL A 260 -5.92 -10.32 -6.00
C VAL A 260 -5.57 -10.28 -7.49
N ASP A 261 -6.29 -11.08 -8.27
CA ASP A 261 -6.27 -11.06 -9.73
C ASP A 261 -7.24 -10.02 -10.32
N VAL A 262 -7.54 -10.12 -11.61
CA VAL A 262 -8.49 -9.22 -12.29
C VAL A 262 -9.96 -9.69 -12.19
N LYS A 263 -10.27 -10.64 -11.34
CA LYS A 263 -11.55 -11.35 -11.18
C LYS A 263 -12.77 -10.46 -11.38
N GLY A 264 -13.57 -10.78 -12.39
CA GLY A 264 -14.79 -10.05 -12.74
C GLY A 264 -14.58 -8.67 -13.38
N ARG A 265 -13.33 -8.24 -13.62
CA ARG A 265 -12.98 -6.96 -14.24
C ARG A 265 -12.02 -7.10 -15.41
N GLY A 266 -11.88 -8.32 -15.97
CA GLY A 266 -10.94 -8.61 -17.06
C GLY A 266 -11.09 -7.67 -18.25
N GLY A 267 -12.29 -7.43 -18.74
CA GLY A 267 -12.55 -6.55 -19.88
C GLY A 267 -12.12 -5.08 -19.64
N TYR A 268 -12.26 -4.55 -18.42
CA TYR A 268 -11.74 -3.24 -18.09
C TYR A 268 -10.20 -3.27 -18.02
N TYR A 269 -9.65 -4.25 -17.34
CA TYR A 269 -8.22 -4.32 -17.08
C TYR A 269 -7.40 -4.57 -18.33
N ASP A 270 -7.96 -5.29 -19.31
CA ASP A 270 -7.31 -5.58 -20.59
C ASP A 270 -7.02 -4.31 -21.43
N HIS A 271 -7.73 -3.23 -21.15
CA HIS A 271 -7.51 -1.91 -21.76
C HIS A 271 -6.69 -0.97 -20.87
N SER A 272 -6.58 -1.28 -19.58
CA SER A 272 -5.87 -0.44 -18.60
C SER A 272 -4.43 -0.89 -18.39
N GLY A 273 -4.22 -2.12 -17.96
CA GLY A 273 -2.94 -2.62 -17.48
C GLY A 273 -2.50 -1.98 -16.17
N VAL A 274 -1.42 -2.51 -15.57
CA VAL A 274 -0.92 -2.04 -14.27
C VAL A 274 -0.29 -0.64 -14.35
N LEU A 275 0.29 -0.29 -15.49
CA LEU A 275 0.92 1.03 -15.64
C LEU A 275 -0.10 2.16 -15.49
N ARG A 276 -1.25 2.04 -16.15
CA ARG A 276 -2.35 3.02 -16.06
C ARG A 276 -3.13 2.88 -14.76
N ASP A 277 -3.30 1.65 -14.25
CA ASP A 277 -4.10 1.42 -13.03
C ASP A 277 -3.40 1.92 -11.78
N MET A 278 -2.07 1.78 -11.68
CA MET A 278 -1.32 2.01 -10.45
C MET A 278 -0.18 3.02 -10.57
N MET A 279 0.63 2.93 -11.63
CA MET A 279 1.91 3.64 -11.66
C MET A 279 1.73 5.11 -12.07
N GLN A 280 0.98 5.37 -13.13
CA GLN A 280 0.74 6.71 -13.69
C GLN A 280 0.02 7.64 -12.69
N ASN A 281 -0.70 7.11 -11.74
CA ASN A 281 -1.46 7.86 -10.74
C ASN A 281 -0.87 7.67 -9.34
N HIS A 282 -1.35 6.70 -8.58
CA HIS A 282 -1.05 6.50 -7.16
C HIS A 282 0.45 6.51 -6.84
N MET A 283 1.26 5.79 -7.63
CA MET A 283 2.68 5.68 -7.32
C MET A 283 3.43 6.97 -7.61
N PHE A 284 3.13 7.68 -8.70
CA PHE A 284 3.74 8.98 -8.97
C PHE A 284 3.27 10.06 -7.98
N GLN A 285 2.05 9.97 -7.46
CA GLN A 285 1.59 10.86 -6.39
C GLN A 285 2.39 10.61 -5.09
N MET A 286 2.58 9.36 -4.69
CA MET A 286 3.40 9.02 -3.52
C MET A 286 4.87 9.38 -3.72
N LEU A 287 5.43 9.13 -4.92
CA LEU A 287 6.79 9.55 -5.29
C LEU A 287 6.95 11.06 -5.12
N SER A 288 5.97 11.85 -5.59
CA SER A 288 6.03 13.30 -5.46
C SER A 288 6.03 13.75 -3.98
N TYR A 289 5.25 13.13 -3.10
CA TYR A 289 5.28 13.42 -1.65
C TYR A 289 6.61 13.07 -0.99
N ILE A 290 7.20 11.95 -1.36
CA ILE A 290 8.50 11.53 -0.81
C ILE A 290 9.62 12.44 -1.30
N CYS A 291 9.57 12.92 -2.54
CA CYS A 291 10.71 13.59 -3.17
C CYS A 291 10.59 15.11 -3.24
N MET A 292 9.44 15.70 -2.85
CA MET A 292 9.24 17.15 -2.92
C MET A 292 10.10 17.95 -1.93
N GLU A 293 10.36 19.22 -2.25
CA GLU A 293 10.94 20.18 -1.30
C GLU A 293 9.91 20.55 -0.22
N PRO A 294 10.35 21.04 0.95
CA PRO A 294 9.44 21.58 1.95
C PRO A 294 8.59 22.71 1.34
N PRO A 295 7.23 22.60 1.41
CA PRO A 295 6.39 23.67 0.90
C PRO A 295 6.46 24.92 1.81
N SER A 296 6.20 26.08 1.25
CA SER A 296 6.21 27.35 2.00
C SER A 296 5.09 27.46 3.05
N SER A 297 4.03 26.68 2.86
CA SER A 297 2.86 26.56 3.75
C SER A 297 2.16 25.23 3.51
N PHE A 298 1.27 24.82 4.41
CA PHE A 298 0.44 23.61 4.26
C PHE A 298 -0.85 23.86 3.46
N ASP A 299 -0.88 24.89 2.62
CA ASP A 299 -1.99 25.11 1.69
C ASP A 299 -1.85 24.26 0.41
N ALA A 300 -2.98 24.04 -0.26
CA ALA A 300 -3.07 23.15 -1.41
C ALA A 300 -2.12 23.55 -2.56
N ASP A 301 -1.98 24.84 -2.85
CA ASP A 301 -1.18 25.29 -3.98
C ASP A 301 0.32 25.18 -3.70
N ALA A 302 0.76 25.49 -2.47
CA ALA A 302 2.14 25.33 -2.07
C ALA A 302 2.58 23.86 -2.17
N ILE A 303 1.77 22.94 -1.67
CA ILE A 303 2.06 21.49 -1.74
C ILE A 303 2.06 21.01 -3.19
N ARG A 304 1.01 21.34 -3.98
CA ARG A 304 0.90 20.91 -5.38
C ARG A 304 2.02 21.47 -6.27
N ASN A 305 2.49 22.68 -5.98
CA ASN A 305 3.63 23.27 -6.69
C ASN A 305 4.91 22.49 -6.46
N GLU A 306 5.20 22.07 -5.23
CA GLU A 306 6.40 21.27 -4.95
C GLU A 306 6.30 19.87 -5.57
N LYS A 307 5.11 19.26 -5.55
CA LYS A 307 4.86 18.00 -6.27
C LYS A 307 5.11 18.11 -7.77
N ALA A 308 4.62 19.19 -8.41
CA ALA A 308 4.83 19.42 -9.83
C ALA A 308 6.32 19.51 -10.20
N LYS A 309 7.11 20.24 -9.42
CA LYS A 309 8.56 20.34 -9.63
C LYS A 309 9.26 18.98 -9.61
N VAL A 310 8.81 18.05 -8.74
CA VAL A 310 9.37 16.69 -8.72
C VAL A 310 9.04 15.96 -10.00
N LEU A 311 7.75 15.91 -10.38
CA LEU A 311 7.31 15.16 -11.57
C LEU A 311 7.94 15.73 -12.86
N ASP A 312 8.08 17.04 -12.98
CA ASP A 312 8.76 17.69 -14.10
C ASP A 312 10.27 17.42 -14.12
N SER A 313 10.86 17.02 -12.99
CA SER A 313 12.28 16.65 -12.86
C SER A 313 12.53 15.15 -13.09
N VAL A 314 11.50 14.32 -13.20
CA VAL A 314 11.68 12.90 -13.52
C VAL A 314 12.19 12.77 -14.94
N ARG A 315 13.29 12.02 -15.11
CA ARG A 315 13.88 11.78 -16.42
C ARG A 315 12.93 11.06 -17.35
N ILE A 316 12.64 11.67 -18.49
CA ILE A 316 11.87 11.03 -19.57
C ILE A 316 12.81 10.13 -20.36
N TYR A 317 12.45 8.86 -20.49
CA TYR A 317 13.25 7.88 -21.20
C TYR A 317 12.94 7.87 -22.71
N ASP A 318 13.97 7.70 -23.52
CA ASP A 318 13.85 7.25 -24.89
C ASP A 318 13.63 5.70 -24.95
N GLU A 319 13.49 5.14 -26.15
CA GLU A 319 13.26 3.69 -26.31
C GLU A 319 14.37 2.83 -25.68
N ALA A 320 15.63 3.25 -25.77
CA ALA A 320 16.76 2.55 -25.17
C ALA A 320 16.71 2.63 -23.63
N GLY A 321 16.40 3.81 -23.09
CA GLY A 321 16.21 4.02 -21.67
C GLY A 321 15.06 3.20 -21.11
N VAL A 322 13.94 3.09 -21.83
CA VAL A 322 12.82 2.22 -21.40
C VAL A 322 13.25 0.76 -21.41
N ALA A 323 13.91 0.27 -22.46
CA ALA A 323 14.39 -1.10 -22.57
C ALA A 323 15.32 -1.49 -21.42
N GLU A 324 16.15 -0.56 -20.95
CA GLU A 324 17.13 -0.79 -19.88
C GLU A 324 16.52 -0.73 -18.48
N ASN A 325 15.56 0.18 -18.24
CA ASN A 325 15.12 0.58 -16.92
C ASN A 325 13.67 0.20 -16.59
N VAL A 326 12.93 -0.45 -17.50
CA VAL A 326 11.53 -0.78 -17.30
C VAL A 326 11.22 -2.22 -17.68
N VAL A 327 10.53 -2.91 -16.81
CA VAL A 327 10.12 -4.31 -16.96
C VAL A 327 8.60 -4.40 -16.94
N ARG A 328 8.03 -5.28 -17.78
CA ARG A 328 6.61 -5.65 -17.74
C ARG A 328 6.43 -7.16 -17.53
N GLY A 329 5.32 -7.55 -16.93
CA GLY A 329 4.99 -8.95 -16.70
C GLY A 329 3.51 -9.25 -16.84
N GLN A 330 3.20 -10.53 -17.02
CA GLN A 330 1.84 -11.05 -17.05
C GLN A 330 1.79 -12.37 -16.29
N TYR A 331 0.80 -12.54 -15.36
CA TYR A 331 0.72 -13.76 -14.56
C TYR A 331 0.23 -14.97 -15.36
N GLY A 332 0.86 -16.10 -15.09
CA GLY A 332 0.49 -17.42 -15.57
C GLY A 332 -0.56 -18.10 -14.69
N PRO A 333 -1.01 -19.30 -15.03
CA PRO A 333 -1.89 -20.12 -14.19
C PRO A 333 -1.17 -20.61 -12.92
N SER A 334 -1.94 -20.96 -11.88
CA SER A 334 -1.46 -21.83 -10.80
C SER A 334 -1.89 -23.28 -11.05
N PHE A 335 -1.14 -24.21 -10.45
CA PHE A 335 -1.38 -25.65 -10.60
C PHE A 335 -1.56 -26.29 -9.23
N ASP A 336 -2.45 -27.28 -9.16
CA ASP A 336 -2.61 -28.14 -7.99
C ASP A 336 -1.46 -29.16 -7.88
N ASN A 337 -1.50 -29.99 -6.84
CA ASN A 337 -0.47 -31.03 -6.60
C ASN A 337 -0.49 -32.14 -7.66
N GLU A 338 -1.54 -32.25 -8.46
CA GLU A 338 -1.70 -33.23 -9.54
C GLU A 338 -1.29 -32.65 -10.90
N GLY A 339 -0.93 -31.35 -10.95
CA GLY A 339 -0.53 -30.63 -12.16
C GLY A 339 -1.69 -30.09 -13.00
N ASN A 340 -2.93 -30.11 -12.49
CA ASN A 340 -4.05 -29.48 -13.14
C ASN A 340 -4.07 -27.96 -12.84
N ILE A 341 -4.67 -27.18 -13.74
CA ILE A 341 -4.84 -25.75 -13.49
C ILE A 341 -5.83 -25.54 -12.34
N ASP A 342 -5.32 -25.01 -11.23
CA ASP A 342 -6.10 -24.61 -10.05
C ASP A 342 -6.78 -23.24 -10.28
N GLN A 343 -5.99 -22.24 -10.73
CA GLN A 343 -6.52 -20.94 -11.11
C GLN A 343 -5.97 -20.53 -12.49
N PRO A 344 -6.77 -19.86 -13.32
CA PRO A 344 -6.35 -19.50 -14.67
C PRO A 344 -5.25 -18.45 -14.64
N GLY A 345 -4.37 -18.46 -15.64
CA GLY A 345 -3.52 -17.30 -15.94
C GLY A 345 -4.34 -16.13 -16.48
N TYR A 346 -3.73 -14.96 -16.60
CA TYR A 346 -4.41 -13.74 -17.02
C TYR A 346 -5.23 -13.90 -18.31
N ARG A 347 -4.69 -14.57 -19.32
CA ARG A 347 -5.37 -14.83 -20.60
C ARG A 347 -6.53 -15.81 -20.52
N GLY A 348 -6.66 -16.51 -19.40
CA GLY A 348 -7.79 -17.41 -19.10
C GLY A 348 -8.87 -16.76 -18.23
N GLU A 349 -8.69 -15.53 -17.81
CA GLU A 349 -9.69 -14.79 -17.02
C GLU A 349 -10.89 -14.38 -17.88
N GLN A 350 -12.04 -14.21 -17.21
CA GLN A 350 -13.27 -13.80 -17.87
C GLN A 350 -13.11 -12.43 -18.55
N ASP A 351 -13.60 -12.30 -19.77
CA ASP A 351 -13.59 -11.06 -20.58
C ASP A 351 -12.19 -10.54 -20.92
N VAL A 352 -11.13 -11.35 -20.80
CA VAL A 352 -9.78 -11.07 -21.25
C VAL A 352 -9.54 -11.68 -22.62
N ASN A 353 -8.87 -10.96 -23.53
CA ASN A 353 -8.44 -11.51 -24.81
C ASN A 353 -7.41 -12.65 -24.58
N PRO A 354 -7.62 -13.88 -25.12
CA PRO A 354 -6.66 -14.98 -24.98
C PRO A 354 -5.25 -14.69 -25.52
N GLU A 355 -5.11 -13.72 -26.39
CA GLU A 355 -3.82 -13.24 -26.93
C GLU A 355 -3.39 -11.89 -26.34
N SER A 356 -3.98 -11.48 -25.22
CA SER A 356 -3.69 -10.20 -24.58
C SER A 356 -2.20 -10.03 -24.30
N LYS A 357 -1.71 -8.81 -24.59
CA LYS A 357 -0.36 -8.35 -24.28
C LYS A 357 -0.35 -7.33 -23.12
N THR A 358 -1.49 -7.18 -22.47
CA THR A 358 -1.64 -6.24 -21.36
C THR A 358 -0.84 -6.73 -20.16
N GLU A 359 -0.07 -5.82 -19.62
CA GLU A 359 0.77 -6.06 -18.46
C GLU A 359 -0.07 -6.10 -17.17
N THR A 360 0.16 -7.13 -16.36
CA THR A 360 -0.41 -7.26 -15.00
C THR A 360 0.64 -6.98 -13.92
N TYR A 361 1.88 -6.75 -14.34
CA TYR A 361 3.02 -6.37 -13.52
C TYR A 361 3.88 -5.35 -14.27
N ALA A 362 4.39 -4.37 -13.54
CA ALA A 362 5.42 -3.47 -14.02
C ALA A 362 6.43 -3.16 -12.91
N ALA A 363 7.70 -3.09 -13.28
CA ALA A 363 8.77 -2.54 -12.45
C ALA A 363 9.57 -1.53 -13.25
N ALA A 364 9.93 -0.42 -12.63
CA ALA A 364 10.69 0.63 -13.30
C ALA A 364 11.68 1.28 -12.33
N LYS A 365 12.84 1.65 -12.87
CA LYS A 365 13.82 2.49 -12.20
C LYS A 365 13.71 3.89 -12.80
N PHE A 366 13.43 4.89 -11.97
CA PHE A 366 13.39 6.28 -12.36
C PHE A 366 14.56 7.08 -11.77
N GLN A 367 14.92 8.17 -12.45
CA GLN A 367 15.88 9.15 -11.99
C GLN A 367 15.18 10.51 -11.88
N ILE A 368 15.50 11.26 -10.82
CA ILE A 368 14.99 12.62 -10.63
C ILE A 368 16.15 13.59 -10.80
N ASP A 369 16.15 14.34 -11.90
CA ASP A 369 17.24 15.22 -12.32
C ASP A 369 17.15 16.59 -11.66
N ASN A 370 17.25 16.60 -10.33
CA ASN A 370 17.35 17.82 -9.53
C ASN A 370 18.52 17.75 -8.52
N LEU A 371 18.81 18.85 -7.85
CA LEU A 371 19.97 18.92 -6.94
C LEU A 371 19.84 18.00 -5.72
N ARG A 372 18.62 17.71 -5.27
CA ARG A 372 18.36 16.87 -4.10
C ARG A 372 18.56 15.40 -4.42
N TRP A 373 18.13 14.95 -5.61
CA TRP A 373 17.95 13.52 -5.91
C TRP A 373 18.86 12.98 -7.01
N GLN A 374 19.58 13.83 -7.74
CA GLN A 374 20.44 13.37 -8.84
C GLN A 374 21.39 12.25 -8.40
N GLY A 375 21.29 11.09 -9.05
CA GLY A 375 22.06 9.89 -8.77
C GLY A 375 21.46 8.95 -7.72
N VAL A 376 20.30 9.28 -7.14
CA VAL A 376 19.51 8.37 -6.30
C VAL A 376 18.47 7.68 -7.17
N PRO A 377 18.56 6.36 -7.42
CA PRO A 377 17.54 5.66 -8.17
C PRO A 377 16.28 5.50 -7.32
N VAL A 378 15.13 5.63 -7.99
CA VAL A 378 13.81 5.40 -7.43
C VAL A 378 13.19 4.21 -8.15
N TYR A 379 13.00 3.13 -7.44
CA TYR A 379 12.42 1.90 -7.98
C TYR A 379 10.94 1.80 -7.63
N LEU A 380 10.11 1.57 -8.63
CA LEU A 380 8.69 1.37 -8.48
C LEU A 380 8.33 -0.02 -9.00
N ARG A 381 7.56 -0.80 -8.25
CA ARG A 381 6.92 -2.01 -8.75
C ARG A 381 5.47 -2.12 -8.31
N SER A 382 4.64 -2.64 -9.20
CA SER A 382 3.26 -3.01 -8.92
C SER A 382 2.85 -4.20 -9.74
N GLY A 383 1.96 -5.02 -9.22
CA GLY A 383 1.43 -6.18 -9.94
C GLY A 383 0.25 -6.83 -9.24
N LYS A 384 -0.45 -7.68 -10.00
CA LYS A 384 -1.59 -8.49 -9.53
C LYS A 384 -1.20 -9.95 -9.40
N ALA A 385 -2.01 -10.71 -8.66
CA ALA A 385 -1.78 -12.11 -8.35
C ALA A 385 -0.39 -12.37 -7.77
N LEU A 386 0.13 -11.43 -6.97
CA LEU A 386 1.40 -11.53 -6.27
C LEU A 386 1.22 -12.26 -4.93
N TRP A 387 2.33 -12.72 -4.36
CA TRP A 387 2.34 -13.50 -3.13
C TRP A 387 1.66 -12.79 -1.94
N LYS A 388 1.83 -11.47 -1.82
CA LYS A 388 1.20 -10.70 -0.75
C LYS A 388 0.43 -9.49 -1.28
N ARG A 389 -0.47 -8.98 -0.45
CA ARG A 389 -1.05 -7.66 -0.60
C ARG A 389 -0.31 -6.67 0.29
N GLY A 390 0.28 -5.63 -0.28
CA GLY A 390 0.99 -4.62 0.49
C GLY A 390 1.32 -3.38 -0.33
N THR A 391 1.27 -2.22 0.32
CA THR A 391 1.81 -0.97 -0.22
C THR A 391 2.80 -0.44 0.78
N GLU A 392 4.08 -0.39 0.38
CA GLU A 392 5.19 0.07 1.22
C GLU A 392 6.09 1.02 0.46
N ILE A 393 6.66 1.97 1.18
CA ILE A 393 7.69 2.88 0.68
C ILE A 393 8.93 2.71 1.55
N ILE A 394 10.04 2.34 0.93
CA ILE A 394 11.29 2.06 1.61
C ILE A 394 12.31 3.14 1.25
N ILE A 395 12.86 3.79 2.24
CA ILE A 395 13.99 4.71 2.11
C ILE A 395 15.23 4.01 2.64
N GLU A 396 16.13 3.61 1.75
CA GLU A 396 17.38 2.98 2.13
C GLU A 396 18.48 4.03 2.21
N PHE A 397 19.10 4.15 3.39
CA PHE A 397 20.21 5.04 3.62
C PHE A 397 21.54 4.43 3.16
N LYS A 398 22.51 5.25 2.84
CA LYS A 398 23.86 4.79 2.50
C LYS A 398 24.49 4.04 3.66
N LYS A 399 25.21 2.98 3.33
CA LYS A 399 25.94 2.19 4.33
C LYS A 399 27.00 3.07 5.03
N PRO A 400 27.17 2.92 6.35
CA PRO A 400 28.26 3.56 7.04
C PRO A 400 29.62 2.98 6.58
N PRO A 401 30.72 3.76 6.69
CA PRO A 401 32.06 3.28 6.34
C PRO A 401 32.51 2.12 7.25
N GLU A 402 32.95 1.02 6.68
CA GLU A 402 33.40 -0.17 7.43
C GLU A 402 34.73 0.06 8.18
N GLY A 403 35.45 1.13 7.89
CA GLY A 403 36.77 1.40 8.44
C GLY A 403 36.85 1.51 9.96
N MET A 404 35.76 1.88 10.63
CA MET A 404 35.70 2.00 12.10
C MET A 404 35.73 0.64 12.82
N PHE A 405 35.39 -0.43 12.14
CA PHE A 405 35.29 -1.78 12.70
C PHE A 405 36.43 -2.70 12.27
N LYS A 406 37.50 -2.14 11.68
CA LYS A 406 38.70 -2.92 11.32
C LYS A 406 39.31 -3.54 12.57
N GLY A 407 39.58 -4.86 12.50
CA GLY A 407 40.12 -5.64 13.62
C GLY A 407 39.10 -6.14 14.62
N THR A 408 37.80 -6.01 14.32
CA THR A 408 36.72 -6.67 15.04
C THR A 408 36.20 -7.86 14.21
N GLU A 409 35.32 -8.67 14.81
CA GLU A 409 34.62 -9.77 14.12
C GLU A 409 33.49 -9.26 13.20
N ILE A 410 33.26 -7.92 13.13
CA ILE A 410 32.26 -7.33 12.26
C ILE A 410 32.81 -7.27 10.84
N THR A 411 32.34 -8.19 10.03
CA THR A 411 32.76 -8.34 8.62
C THR A 411 31.88 -7.54 7.66
N ARG A 412 30.65 -7.14 8.08
CA ARG A 412 29.67 -6.49 7.22
C ARG A 412 28.74 -5.57 8.01
N LEU A 413 28.60 -4.33 7.54
CA LEU A 413 27.59 -3.38 8.01
C LEU A 413 26.38 -3.41 7.06
N THR A 414 25.17 -3.27 7.62
CA THR A 414 23.94 -3.11 6.84
C THR A 414 23.54 -1.64 6.78
N SER A 415 22.83 -1.26 5.72
CA SER A 415 22.20 0.05 5.59
C SER A 415 21.04 0.20 6.58
N ASN A 416 20.84 1.42 7.10
CA ASN A 416 19.59 1.72 7.80
C ASN A 416 18.46 1.86 6.78
N LYS A 417 17.25 1.51 7.20
CA LYS A 417 16.05 1.65 6.36
C LYS A 417 14.92 2.27 7.15
N LEU A 418 14.17 3.14 6.48
CA LEU A 418 12.92 3.67 6.98
C LEU A 418 11.82 3.15 6.06
N VAL A 419 10.86 2.43 6.62
CA VAL A 419 9.75 1.80 5.89
C VAL A 419 8.44 2.46 6.29
N PHE A 420 7.71 2.98 5.32
CA PHE A 420 6.34 3.43 5.49
C PHE A 420 5.40 2.35 5.00
N HIS A 421 4.66 1.76 5.90
CA HIS A 421 3.59 0.82 5.62
C HIS A 421 2.29 1.58 5.37
N ILE A 422 1.78 1.53 4.15
CA ILE A 422 0.59 2.27 3.73
C ILE A 422 -0.67 1.43 3.92
N GLN A 423 -0.63 0.16 3.51
CA GLN A 423 -1.73 -0.82 3.65
C GLN A 423 -1.23 -2.25 3.42
N PRO A 424 -1.90 -3.29 3.97
CA PRO A 424 -3.02 -3.25 4.93
C PRO A 424 -2.57 -2.81 6.33
N TYR A 425 -1.32 -3.11 6.68
CA TYR A 425 -0.67 -2.60 7.88
C TYR A 425 -0.41 -1.09 7.72
N GLN A 426 -0.59 -0.33 8.79
CA GLN A 426 -0.44 1.12 8.76
C GLN A 426 0.55 1.54 9.84
N GLY A 427 1.77 1.90 9.42
CA GLY A 427 2.82 2.22 10.38
C GLY A 427 4.09 2.76 9.75
N ILE A 428 5.07 3.00 10.60
CA ILE A 428 6.43 3.41 10.23
C ILE A 428 7.40 2.56 11.00
N GLU A 429 8.42 2.06 10.31
CA GLU A 429 9.45 1.21 10.90
C GLU A 429 10.84 1.75 10.54
N LEU A 430 11.71 1.89 11.54
CA LEU A 430 13.10 2.27 11.37
C LEU A 430 14.00 1.09 11.72
N LEU A 431 14.66 0.53 10.70
CA LEU A 431 15.62 -0.57 10.83
C LEU A 431 17.04 -0.03 11.02
N PHE A 432 17.72 -0.46 12.08
CA PHE A 432 19.09 -0.06 12.39
C PHE A 432 19.87 -1.16 13.10
N GLN A 433 21.16 -0.97 13.33
CA GLN A 433 22.00 -1.96 13.99
C GLN A 433 22.25 -1.58 15.45
N ALA A 434 22.17 -2.56 16.34
CA ALA A 434 22.52 -2.45 17.74
C ALA A 434 23.55 -3.51 18.14
N LYS A 435 24.37 -3.20 19.17
CA LYS A 435 25.28 -4.18 19.73
C LYS A 435 24.49 -5.22 20.53
N THR A 436 24.72 -6.49 20.25
CA THR A 436 24.15 -7.57 21.08
C THR A 436 24.74 -7.56 22.47
N PRO A 437 23.96 -7.90 23.52
CA PRO A 437 24.50 -8.07 24.86
C PRO A 437 25.60 -9.13 24.87
N GLY A 438 26.70 -8.85 25.60
CA GLY A 438 27.83 -9.77 25.70
C GLY A 438 29.18 -9.05 25.71
N PRO A 439 30.29 -9.79 25.94
CA PRO A 439 31.65 -9.24 26.08
C PRO A 439 32.26 -8.85 24.73
N THR A 440 31.78 -9.39 23.60
CA THR A 440 32.26 -9.12 22.24
C THR A 440 31.41 -8.06 21.55
N VAL A 441 31.97 -7.39 20.53
CA VAL A 441 31.25 -6.43 19.70
C VAL A 441 30.64 -7.16 18.51
N GLN A 442 29.41 -7.62 18.69
CA GLN A 442 28.58 -8.19 17.61
C GLN A 442 27.41 -7.26 17.36
N LEU A 443 27.02 -7.08 16.09
CA LEU A 443 25.89 -6.24 15.68
C LEU A 443 24.74 -7.10 15.18
N GLN A 444 23.54 -6.69 15.54
CA GLN A 444 22.29 -7.28 15.06
C GLN A 444 21.37 -6.16 14.56
N SER A 445 20.62 -6.44 13.49
CA SER A 445 19.55 -5.55 13.04
C SER A 445 18.42 -5.58 14.06
N VAL A 446 17.94 -4.39 14.41
CA VAL A 446 16.79 -4.15 15.28
C VAL A 446 15.91 -3.08 14.65
N ASP A 447 14.67 -2.98 15.10
CA ASP A 447 13.71 -2.01 14.61
C ASP A 447 13.12 -1.15 15.72
N MET A 448 12.61 0.00 15.32
CA MET A 448 11.65 0.81 16.06
C MET A 448 10.40 0.98 15.20
N ALA A 449 9.31 0.40 15.62
CA ALA A 449 8.06 0.41 14.89
C ALA A 449 6.99 1.26 15.60
N PHE A 450 6.21 1.95 14.78
CA PHE A 450 5.04 2.71 15.17
C PHE A 450 3.83 2.19 14.39
N ASP A 451 2.78 1.76 15.07
CA ASP A 451 1.50 1.34 14.50
C ASP A 451 0.41 2.38 14.79
N TYR A 452 -0.36 2.76 13.77
CA TYR A 452 -1.43 3.74 13.88
C TYR A 452 -2.59 3.25 14.75
N GLY A 453 -2.96 1.97 14.62
CA GLY A 453 -4.03 1.37 15.41
C GLY A 453 -3.73 1.41 16.89
N ASP A 454 -2.51 1.02 17.26
CA ASP A 454 -2.06 0.99 18.65
C ASP A 454 -1.89 2.39 19.25
N ALA A 455 -1.38 3.34 18.45
CA ALA A 455 -1.06 4.68 18.94
C ALA A 455 -2.29 5.57 19.11
N PHE A 456 -3.25 5.50 18.19
CA PHE A 456 -4.37 6.45 18.16
C PHE A 456 -5.72 5.85 18.52
N ASN A 457 -5.83 4.51 18.57
CA ASN A 457 -7.10 3.80 18.83
C ASN A 457 -8.27 4.34 17.98
N ALA A 458 -7.94 4.80 16.76
CA ALA A 458 -8.86 5.51 15.89
C ALA A 458 -9.52 4.56 14.91
N SER A 459 -10.81 4.80 14.61
CA SER A 459 -11.48 4.18 13.48
C SER A 459 -10.78 4.64 12.19
N ARG A 460 -10.51 3.70 11.29
CA ARG A 460 -9.82 4.01 10.03
C ARG A 460 -10.80 4.70 9.08
N TYR A 461 -10.52 5.96 8.74
CA TYR A 461 -11.23 6.64 7.66
C TYR A 461 -10.90 6.00 6.32
N THR A 462 -11.89 5.90 5.45
CA THR A 462 -11.64 5.55 4.04
C THR A 462 -11.14 6.79 3.28
N GLY A 463 -10.37 6.58 2.22
CA GLY A 463 -9.88 7.70 1.42
C GLY A 463 -11.01 8.57 0.84
N TYR A 464 -12.16 7.99 0.54
CA TYR A 464 -13.33 8.71 -0.02
C TYR A 464 -14.01 9.64 0.99
N GLU A 465 -14.10 9.23 2.26
CA GLU A 465 -14.63 10.08 3.34
C GLU A 465 -13.84 11.39 3.43
N VAL A 466 -12.53 11.25 3.54
CA VAL A 466 -11.60 12.37 3.69
C VAL A 466 -11.70 13.30 2.46
N MET A 467 -11.77 12.74 1.26
CA MET A 467 -11.84 13.53 0.03
C MET A 467 -13.16 14.26 -0.13
N ILE A 468 -14.31 13.61 0.14
CA ILE A 468 -15.62 14.29 0.09
C ILE A 468 -15.66 15.43 1.10
N TYR A 469 -15.18 15.18 2.31
CA TYR A 469 -15.12 16.20 3.36
C TYR A 469 -14.19 17.36 2.97
N ALA A 470 -12.96 17.08 2.49
CA ALA A 470 -12.00 18.09 2.04
C ALA A 470 -12.59 18.96 0.90
N CYS A 471 -13.19 18.33 -0.12
CA CYS A 471 -13.83 19.04 -1.22
C CYS A 471 -15.00 19.93 -0.73
N SER A 472 -15.83 19.44 0.20
CA SER A 472 -16.92 20.24 0.78
C SER A 472 -16.40 21.47 1.52
N ARG A 473 -15.19 21.42 2.06
CA ARG A 473 -14.50 22.51 2.75
C ARG A 473 -13.68 23.43 1.82
N GLY A 474 -13.54 23.05 0.53
CA GLY A 474 -12.69 23.78 -0.41
C GLY A 474 -11.21 23.48 -0.31
N ASP A 475 -10.85 22.45 0.45
CA ASP A 475 -9.47 22.00 0.56
C ASP A 475 -9.12 21.09 -0.61
N ALA A 476 -8.22 21.55 -1.47
CA ALA A 476 -7.75 20.83 -2.65
C ALA A 476 -6.39 20.09 -2.43
N THR A 477 -5.89 20.04 -1.20
CA THR A 477 -4.58 19.47 -0.86
C THR A 477 -4.46 18.01 -1.30
N LEU A 478 -5.53 17.21 -1.18
CA LEU A 478 -5.58 15.79 -1.50
C LEU A 478 -5.98 15.49 -2.95
N PHE A 479 -6.08 16.52 -3.80
CA PHE A 479 -6.53 16.36 -5.18
C PHE A 479 -5.42 16.71 -6.17
N SER A 480 -5.39 15.95 -7.26
CA SER A 480 -4.43 16.20 -8.32
C SER A 480 -4.84 17.41 -9.16
N ARG A 481 -3.90 18.35 -9.35
CA ARG A 481 -4.05 19.48 -10.28
C ARG A 481 -3.77 19.01 -11.71
N GLY A 482 -4.31 19.68 -12.71
CA GLY A 482 -4.19 19.31 -14.11
C GLY A 482 -2.74 19.10 -14.57
N ASP A 483 -1.83 20.00 -14.18
CA ASP A 483 -0.40 19.91 -14.51
C ASP A 483 0.29 18.66 -13.91
N LEU A 484 -0.13 18.21 -12.71
CA LEU A 484 0.38 16.98 -12.10
C LEU A 484 -0.03 15.74 -12.90
N VAL A 485 -1.28 15.71 -13.37
CA VAL A 485 -1.78 14.61 -14.20
C VAL A 485 -1.04 14.56 -15.54
N GLU A 486 -0.84 15.72 -16.16
CA GLU A 486 -0.09 15.83 -17.43
C GLU A 486 1.37 15.46 -17.26
N ALA A 487 2.03 15.89 -16.17
CA ALA A 487 3.41 15.51 -15.86
C ALA A 487 3.54 14.00 -15.65
N ALA A 488 2.63 13.37 -14.92
CA ALA A 488 2.59 11.93 -14.72
C ALA A 488 2.40 11.17 -16.04
N TRP A 489 1.56 11.68 -16.96
CA TRP A 489 1.43 11.10 -18.30
C TRP A 489 2.66 11.29 -19.18
N ARG A 490 3.36 12.44 -19.09
CA ARG A 490 4.65 12.63 -19.80
C ARG A 490 5.68 11.59 -19.40
N ILE A 491 5.69 11.15 -18.15
CA ILE A 491 6.59 10.09 -17.67
C ILE A 491 6.14 8.72 -18.19
N ALA A 492 4.84 8.43 -18.15
CA ALA A 492 4.29 7.12 -18.50
C ALA A 492 4.20 6.87 -20.01
N GLN A 493 3.99 7.90 -20.85
CA GLN A 493 3.75 7.77 -22.29
C GLN A 493 4.86 7.04 -23.04
N PRO A 494 6.16 7.34 -22.83
CA PRO A 494 7.23 6.61 -23.51
C PRO A 494 7.23 5.10 -23.22
N LEU A 495 6.80 4.70 -22.02
CA LEU A 495 6.71 3.30 -21.62
C LEU A 495 5.61 2.60 -22.43
N LEU A 496 4.44 3.24 -22.53
CA LEU A 496 3.32 2.74 -23.35
C LEU A 496 3.69 2.64 -24.83
N ASP A 497 4.35 3.68 -25.37
CA ASP A 497 4.77 3.73 -26.77
C ASP A 497 5.76 2.61 -27.10
N TYR A 498 6.74 2.38 -26.22
CA TYR A 498 7.70 1.29 -26.35
C TYR A 498 7.02 -0.09 -26.29
N TRP A 499 6.13 -0.31 -25.30
CA TRP A 499 5.44 -1.58 -25.16
C TRP A 499 4.44 -1.87 -26.27
N SER A 500 3.85 -0.84 -26.88
CA SER A 500 2.97 -1.01 -28.04
C SER A 500 3.69 -1.56 -29.27
N LYS A 501 4.98 -1.20 -29.43
CA LYS A 501 5.84 -1.58 -30.55
C LYS A 501 6.61 -2.89 -30.30
N THR A 502 6.85 -3.23 -29.03
CA THR A 502 7.70 -4.35 -28.66
C THR A 502 6.88 -5.60 -28.38
N PRO A 503 7.20 -6.75 -29.01
CA PRO A 503 6.52 -8.02 -28.73
C PRO A 503 6.65 -8.44 -27.26
N ALA A 504 5.61 -9.08 -26.70
CA ALA A 504 5.60 -9.70 -25.38
C ALA A 504 5.64 -11.22 -25.52
N ASN A 505 6.70 -11.72 -26.15
CA ASN A 505 6.83 -13.14 -26.51
C ASN A 505 7.02 -14.07 -25.31
N ASP A 506 7.44 -13.51 -24.18
CA ASP A 506 7.68 -14.19 -22.91
C ASP A 506 6.44 -14.24 -22.01
N PHE A 507 5.31 -13.66 -22.41
CA PHE A 507 4.08 -13.68 -21.62
C PHE A 507 3.33 -15.01 -21.72
N PRO A 508 2.85 -15.58 -20.58
CA PRO A 508 3.04 -15.12 -19.20
C PRO A 508 4.47 -15.40 -18.69
N ASN A 509 5.04 -14.52 -17.86
CA ASN A 509 6.42 -14.59 -17.41
C ASN A 509 6.60 -14.55 -15.88
N TYR A 510 5.52 -14.63 -15.11
CA TYR A 510 5.59 -14.91 -13.68
C TYR A 510 4.40 -15.78 -13.22
N ALA A 511 4.63 -16.58 -12.18
CA ALA A 511 3.61 -17.43 -11.61
C ALA A 511 2.69 -16.62 -10.67
N ARG A 512 1.43 -17.05 -10.52
CA ARG A 512 0.57 -16.57 -9.43
C ARG A 512 1.24 -16.81 -8.08
N ASN A 513 0.97 -15.96 -7.12
CA ASN A 513 1.53 -16.02 -5.77
C ASN A 513 3.06 -15.93 -5.73
N SER A 514 3.68 -15.34 -6.75
CA SER A 514 5.10 -15.01 -6.78
C SER A 514 5.33 -13.51 -6.57
N TRP A 515 6.58 -13.09 -6.49
CA TRP A 515 6.96 -11.68 -6.40
C TRP A 515 7.05 -10.95 -7.74
N GLY A 516 6.67 -11.63 -8.84
CA GLY A 516 6.73 -11.09 -10.18
C GLY A 516 7.84 -11.73 -11.04
N PRO A 517 8.11 -11.20 -12.26
CA PRO A 517 9.05 -11.79 -13.19
C PRO A 517 10.50 -11.63 -12.72
N LYS A 518 11.35 -12.60 -13.07
CA LYS A 518 12.80 -12.59 -12.79
C LYS A 518 13.48 -11.29 -13.23
N SER A 519 13.12 -10.78 -14.39
CA SER A 519 13.67 -9.53 -14.92
C SER A 519 13.45 -8.30 -14.01
N ALA A 520 12.44 -8.32 -13.12
CA ALA A 520 12.25 -7.26 -12.14
C ALA A 520 13.30 -7.26 -11.03
N TYR A 521 13.88 -8.42 -10.70
CA TYR A 521 15.01 -8.53 -9.77
C TYR A 521 16.32 -8.14 -10.45
N GLU A 522 16.53 -8.62 -11.66
CA GLU A 522 17.69 -8.26 -12.48
C GLU A 522 17.83 -6.75 -12.68
N LEU A 523 16.70 -6.02 -12.67
CA LEU A 523 16.69 -4.55 -12.76
C LEU A 523 17.47 -3.89 -11.61
N LEU A 524 17.35 -4.38 -10.38
CA LEU A 524 18.06 -3.83 -9.22
C LEU A 524 19.46 -4.45 -9.08
N GLU A 525 19.61 -5.73 -9.41
CA GLU A 525 20.88 -6.46 -9.31
C GLU A 525 21.96 -5.84 -10.20
N LYS A 526 21.60 -5.31 -11.38
CA LYS A 526 22.50 -4.52 -12.23
C LYS A 526 23.15 -3.33 -11.51
N ASP A 527 22.45 -2.76 -10.53
CA ASP A 527 22.94 -1.65 -9.70
C ASP A 527 23.56 -2.16 -8.39
N GLY A 528 23.71 -3.48 -8.19
CA GLY A 528 24.15 -4.09 -6.93
C GLY A 528 23.15 -3.94 -5.79
N ARG A 529 21.88 -3.77 -6.11
CA ARG A 529 20.77 -3.58 -5.16
C ARG A 529 19.76 -4.72 -5.25
N ARG A 530 18.83 -4.76 -4.29
CA ARG A 530 17.75 -5.75 -4.23
C ARG A 530 16.45 -5.08 -3.80
N TRP A 531 15.34 -5.68 -4.18
CA TRP A 531 14.05 -5.33 -3.59
C TRP A 531 14.09 -5.63 -2.10
N PHE A 532 13.59 -4.70 -1.31
CA PHE A 532 13.36 -4.94 0.10
C PHE A 532 11.99 -5.62 0.24
N GLU A 533 12.02 -6.89 0.64
CA GLU A 533 10.83 -7.69 0.88
C GLU A 533 10.38 -7.48 2.33
N VAL A 534 9.20 -6.93 2.52
CA VAL A 534 8.60 -6.78 3.84
C VAL A 534 7.76 -8.03 4.12
N VAL A 535 8.15 -8.83 5.09
CA VAL A 535 7.29 -9.88 5.62
C VAL A 535 6.29 -9.24 6.55
N THR A 536 5.02 -9.50 6.35
CA THR A 536 3.95 -9.00 7.22
C THR A 536 3.38 -10.13 8.08
N PRO A 537 2.78 -9.83 9.24
CA PRO A 537 2.14 -10.85 10.07
C PRO A 537 1.17 -11.75 9.29
N ASP A 538 0.38 -11.17 8.41
CA ASP A 538 -0.62 -11.90 7.60
C ASP A 538 0.02 -13.01 6.73
N VAL A 539 1.25 -12.80 6.28
CA VAL A 539 2.02 -13.78 5.50
C VAL A 539 2.49 -14.95 6.37
N LEU A 540 2.94 -14.66 7.59
CA LEU A 540 3.33 -15.71 8.52
C LEU A 540 2.13 -16.51 9.03
N GLU A 541 0.96 -15.88 9.21
CA GLU A 541 -0.27 -16.56 9.64
C GLU A 541 -0.72 -17.65 8.65
N GLU A 542 -0.37 -17.55 7.38
CA GLU A 542 -0.64 -18.58 6.38
C GLU A 542 0.22 -19.83 6.58
N LEU A 543 1.35 -19.72 7.28
CA LEU A 543 2.19 -20.87 7.57
C LEU A 543 1.62 -21.70 8.73
N PRO A 544 1.53 -23.04 8.60
CA PRO A 544 0.88 -23.89 9.59
C PRO A 544 1.43 -23.75 11.02
N MET A 545 2.71 -23.40 11.16
CA MET A 545 3.35 -23.25 12.46
C MET A 545 2.97 -21.94 13.18
N PHE A 546 2.55 -20.92 12.42
CA PHE A 546 2.15 -19.62 12.96
C PHE A 546 0.64 -19.39 12.93
N LYS A 547 -0.11 -20.41 12.52
CA LYS A 547 -1.58 -20.37 12.57
C LYS A 547 -2.02 -20.11 14.00
N ASP A 548 -2.92 -19.15 14.20
CA ASP A 548 -3.40 -18.71 15.51
C ASP A 548 -2.34 -18.01 16.40
N ALA A 549 -1.18 -17.65 15.85
CA ALA A 549 -0.17 -16.85 16.56
C ALA A 549 -0.67 -15.42 16.80
N ASP A 550 -0.38 -14.88 17.98
CA ASP A 550 -0.71 -13.48 18.23
C ASP A 550 0.22 -12.52 17.47
N ARG A 551 -0.23 -11.30 17.27
CA ARG A 551 0.52 -10.28 16.51
C ARG A 551 1.89 -9.92 17.11
N LEU A 552 2.03 -10.02 18.44
CA LEU A 552 3.30 -9.74 19.11
C LEU A 552 4.34 -10.81 18.76
N LEU A 553 3.92 -12.07 18.77
CA LEU A 553 4.75 -13.19 18.34
C LEU A 553 5.14 -13.07 16.86
N LEU A 554 4.18 -12.81 15.97
CA LEU A 554 4.45 -12.67 14.54
C LEU A 554 5.45 -11.55 14.27
N ASN A 555 5.28 -10.41 14.92
CA ASN A 555 6.24 -9.32 14.83
C ASN A 555 7.63 -9.72 15.34
N ALA A 556 7.72 -10.41 16.48
CA ALA A 556 9.00 -10.86 17.01
C ALA A 556 9.74 -11.81 16.05
N VAL A 557 8.99 -12.68 15.35
CA VAL A 557 9.54 -13.57 14.31
C VAL A 557 10.03 -12.77 13.11
N ILE A 558 9.21 -11.87 12.60
CA ILE A 558 9.53 -11.02 11.43
C ILE A 558 10.83 -10.25 11.66
N LEU A 559 10.95 -9.62 12.82
CA LEU A 559 12.11 -8.81 13.19
C LEU A 559 13.39 -9.62 13.30
N ALA A 560 13.25 -10.91 13.60
CA ALA A 560 14.35 -11.83 13.75
C ALA A 560 14.79 -12.47 12.43
N MET A 561 13.97 -12.43 11.39
CA MET A 561 14.28 -12.99 10.09
C MET A 561 15.36 -12.18 9.37
N GLN A 562 16.26 -12.88 8.69
CA GLN A 562 17.27 -12.28 7.82
C GLN A 562 17.07 -12.74 6.39
N SER A 563 17.06 -11.82 5.44
CA SER A 563 16.96 -12.18 4.02
C SER A 563 18.33 -12.60 3.48
N ILE A 564 18.36 -13.74 2.78
CA ILE A 564 19.51 -14.20 2.00
C ILE A 564 19.06 -14.52 0.58
N SER A 565 19.95 -14.40 -0.38
CA SER A 565 19.71 -14.85 -1.75
C SER A 565 20.74 -15.89 -2.14
N LYS A 566 20.30 -16.84 -2.95
CA LYS A 566 21.10 -17.92 -3.50
C LYS A 566 20.88 -18.02 -5.00
N GLU A 567 21.95 -18.23 -5.74
CA GLU A 567 21.86 -18.51 -7.18
C GLU A 567 21.44 -19.96 -7.43
N ALA A 568 20.99 -20.25 -8.66
CA ALA A 568 20.72 -21.62 -9.06
C ALA A 568 21.96 -22.49 -8.85
N ASP A 569 21.76 -23.72 -8.37
CA ASP A 569 22.79 -24.72 -8.00
C ASP A 569 23.58 -24.42 -6.71
N ASP A 570 23.36 -23.27 -6.07
CA ASP A 570 23.97 -22.98 -4.77
C ASP A 570 23.49 -23.98 -3.70
N VAL A 571 24.44 -24.48 -2.92
CA VAL A 571 24.14 -25.30 -1.72
C VAL A 571 23.67 -24.35 -0.62
N ILE A 572 22.46 -24.58 -0.11
CA ILE A 572 21.85 -23.79 0.99
C ILE A 572 22.13 -24.51 2.32
N ILE A 573 21.92 -25.83 2.35
CA ILE A 573 22.23 -26.71 3.47
C ILE A 573 23.06 -27.87 2.93
N GLN A 574 24.16 -28.15 3.58
CA GLN A 574 24.94 -29.37 3.32
C GLN A 574 24.62 -30.41 4.40
N LYS A 575 24.35 -31.66 4.01
CA LYS A 575 24.18 -32.76 4.96
C LYS A 575 25.42 -32.91 5.85
N GLY A 576 25.20 -33.09 7.15
CA GLY A 576 26.24 -33.16 8.17
C GLY A 576 26.70 -31.81 8.72
N ASP A 577 26.23 -30.69 8.16
CA ASP A 577 26.48 -29.37 8.73
C ASP A 577 25.80 -29.21 10.09
N THR A 578 26.40 -28.37 10.94
CA THR A 578 25.87 -27.99 12.25
C THR A 578 25.22 -26.61 12.25
N THR A 579 24.85 -26.10 11.06
CA THR A 579 24.18 -24.79 10.98
C THR A 579 22.79 -24.84 11.61
N GLU A 580 22.49 -23.87 12.47
CA GLU A 580 21.29 -23.83 13.30
C GLU A 580 20.30 -22.76 12.78
N GLU A 581 19.90 -22.88 11.53
CA GLU A 581 18.96 -21.96 10.88
C GLU A 581 17.87 -22.73 10.15
N MET A 582 16.65 -22.19 10.14
CA MET A 582 15.61 -22.61 9.23
C MET A 582 15.41 -21.56 8.15
N TYR A 583 14.81 -21.96 7.04
CA TYR A 583 14.69 -21.16 5.85
C TYR A 583 13.24 -21.13 5.38
N PHE A 584 12.75 -19.95 5.04
CA PHE A 584 11.45 -19.72 4.40
C PHE A 584 11.72 -19.30 2.95
N ILE A 585 11.07 -19.95 1.98
CA ILE A 585 11.26 -19.65 0.57
C ILE A 585 10.31 -18.53 0.19
N CYS A 586 10.88 -17.35 -0.08
CA CYS A 586 10.12 -16.19 -0.53
C CYS A 586 10.00 -16.15 -2.05
N ARG A 587 11.02 -16.68 -2.74
CA ARG A 587 11.07 -16.78 -4.19
C ARG A 587 11.96 -17.95 -4.58
N GLY A 588 11.61 -18.62 -5.67
CA GLY A 588 12.39 -19.70 -6.28
C GLY A 588 11.99 -21.07 -5.78
N GLU A 589 12.76 -22.06 -6.23
CA GLU A 589 12.56 -23.47 -5.92
C GLU A 589 13.85 -24.06 -5.39
N VAL A 590 13.74 -24.96 -4.42
CA VAL A 590 14.87 -25.72 -3.89
C VAL A 590 14.62 -27.22 -4.04
N GLN A 591 15.68 -28.00 -4.16
CA GLN A 591 15.67 -29.47 -4.20
C GLN A 591 16.33 -30.02 -2.95
N VAL A 592 15.69 -31.00 -2.34
CA VAL A 592 16.19 -31.75 -1.19
C VAL A 592 16.74 -33.07 -1.69
N PHE A 593 18.00 -33.40 -1.34
CA PHE A 593 18.74 -34.58 -1.78
C PHE A 593 18.95 -35.54 -0.62
N ASP A 594 18.81 -36.82 -0.91
CA ASP A 594 19.14 -37.93 0.01
C ASP A 594 20.64 -38.30 0.03
N ASP A 595 20.93 -39.40 0.68
CA ASP A 595 22.29 -39.94 0.81
C ASP A 595 22.89 -40.46 -0.51
N LYS A 596 22.06 -40.64 -1.53
CA LYS A 596 22.45 -41.12 -2.85
C LYS A 596 22.53 -39.99 -3.88
N ASP A 597 22.39 -38.73 -3.41
CA ASP A 597 22.32 -37.57 -4.27
C ASP A 597 21.08 -37.58 -5.22
N GLU A 598 20.00 -38.30 -4.78
CA GLU A 598 18.73 -38.34 -5.50
C GLU A 598 17.77 -37.28 -4.92
N VAL A 599 17.00 -36.61 -5.79
CA VAL A 599 16.02 -35.61 -5.37
C VAL A 599 14.84 -36.31 -4.70
N VAL A 600 14.63 -36.09 -3.41
CA VAL A 600 13.54 -36.66 -2.62
C VAL A 600 12.37 -35.74 -2.45
N SER A 601 12.59 -34.42 -2.59
CA SER A 601 11.53 -33.41 -2.50
C SER A 601 11.93 -32.15 -3.25
N GLU A 602 10.92 -31.45 -3.80
CA GLU A 602 11.06 -30.10 -4.31
C GLU A 602 10.17 -29.18 -3.49
N LEU A 603 10.73 -28.05 -3.04
CA LEU A 603 10.03 -27.04 -2.26
C LEU A 603 10.06 -25.74 -3.04
N LYS A 604 8.97 -24.98 -2.94
CA LYS A 604 8.75 -23.74 -3.67
C LYS A 604 8.33 -22.59 -2.75
N GLU A 605 8.07 -21.44 -3.32
CA GLU A 605 7.57 -20.25 -2.61
C GLU A 605 6.46 -20.60 -1.61
N GLY A 606 6.54 -20.01 -0.40
CA GLY A 606 5.64 -20.29 0.71
C GLY A 606 5.97 -21.55 1.52
N ASN A 607 6.94 -22.39 1.07
CA ASN A 607 7.43 -23.50 1.86
C ASN A 607 8.59 -23.07 2.76
N PHE A 608 8.89 -23.90 3.75
CA PHE A 608 10.03 -23.74 4.65
C PHE A 608 10.78 -25.07 4.81
N PHE A 609 12.06 -25.01 5.19
CA PHE A 609 12.91 -26.16 5.39
C PHE A 609 14.01 -25.87 6.43
N GLY A 610 14.66 -26.94 6.89
CA GLY A 610 15.73 -26.84 7.90
C GLY A 610 15.23 -26.76 9.34
N GLU A 611 13.91 -26.83 9.58
CA GLU A 611 13.27 -26.79 10.87
C GLU A 611 13.69 -27.94 11.80
N ILE A 612 13.98 -29.13 11.24
CA ILE A 612 14.43 -30.31 12.02
C ILE A 612 15.73 -29.98 12.76
N GLY A 613 16.68 -29.31 12.11
CA GLY A 613 17.93 -28.88 12.73
C GLY A 613 17.73 -27.87 13.87
N LEU A 614 16.69 -27.01 13.78
CA LEU A 614 16.31 -26.12 14.86
C LEU A 614 15.71 -26.85 16.05
N LEU A 615 14.82 -27.83 15.75
CA LEU A 615 14.05 -28.53 16.77
C LEU A 615 14.88 -29.57 17.53
N MET A 616 15.88 -30.18 16.89
CA MET A 616 16.58 -31.37 17.42
C MET A 616 18.05 -31.11 17.78
N SER A 617 18.63 -29.94 17.47
CA SER A 617 20.09 -29.68 17.62
C SER A 617 20.98 -30.78 17.02
N THR A 618 20.56 -31.36 15.90
CA THR A 618 21.26 -32.42 15.20
C THR A 618 21.95 -31.90 13.94
N GLU A 619 22.93 -32.62 13.46
CA GLU A 619 23.49 -32.42 12.13
C GLU A 619 22.38 -32.43 11.07
N ARG A 620 22.59 -31.70 10.00
CA ARG A 620 21.64 -31.64 8.87
C ARG A 620 21.42 -33.00 8.26
N THR A 621 20.19 -33.42 8.14
CA THR A 621 19.81 -34.77 7.67
C THR A 621 19.80 -34.88 6.16
N ALA A 622 19.75 -33.76 5.43
CA ALA A 622 19.68 -33.73 3.96
C ALA A 622 20.48 -32.55 3.39
N THR A 623 20.88 -32.65 2.15
CA THR A 623 21.44 -31.52 1.38
C THR A 623 20.31 -30.80 0.67
N VAL A 624 20.31 -29.48 0.72
CA VAL A 624 19.35 -28.65 0.01
C VAL A 624 20.07 -27.69 -0.92
N LYS A 625 19.71 -27.73 -2.20
CA LYS A 625 20.28 -26.87 -3.25
C LYS A 625 19.19 -26.00 -3.88
N ALA A 626 19.55 -24.80 -4.25
CA ALA A 626 18.69 -23.94 -5.04
C ALA A 626 18.51 -24.50 -6.45
N LYS A 627 17.29 -24.81 -6.87
CA LYS A 627 16.97 -25.24 -8.24
C LYS A 627 16.91 -24.04 -9.19
N THR A 628 16.47 -22.91 -8.67
CA THR A 628 16.44 -21.60 -9.36
C THR A 628 17.11 -20.57 -8.47
N SER A 629 17.32 -19.34 -8.95
CA SER A 629 17.67 -18.24 -8.04
C SER A 629 16.61 -18.09 -6.97
N CYS A 630 17.02 -18.13 -5.69
CA CYS A 630 16.14 -18.11 -4.52
C CYS A 630 16.38 -16.90 -3.64
N ASP A 631 15.30 -16.26 -3.19
CA ASP A 631 15.31 -15.36 -2.04
C ASP A 631 14.67 -16.07 -0.85
N LEU A 632 15.40 -16.13 0.25
CA LEU A 632 15.03 -16.87 1.45
C LEU A 632 15.06 -15.94 2.66
N PHE A 633 14.17 -16.17 3.60
CA PHE A 633 14.33 -15.66 4.97
C PHE A 633 14.89 -16.76 5.86
N THR A 634 15.84 -16.40 6.71
CA THR A 634 16.41 -17.31 7.69
C THR A 634 15.99 -16.92 9.10
N LEU A 635 15.81 -17.91 9.95
CA LEU A 635 15.57 -17.74 11.39
C LEU A 635 16.53 -18.64 12.14
N SER A 636 17.41 -18.05 12.96
CA SER A 636 18.40 -18.83 13.72
C SER A 636 17.81 -19.49 14.96
N LYS A 637 18.37 -20.62 15.39
CA LYS A 637 17.95 -21.36 16.59
C LYS A 637 17.98 -20.48 17.83
N SER A 638 19.04 -19.72 18.05
CA SER A 638 19.19 -18.87 19.22
C SER A 638 18.08 -17.82 19.34
N VAL A 639 17.64 -17.28 18.20
CA VAL A 639 16.52 -16.33 18.14
C VAL A 639 15.20 -17.06 18.32
N PHE A 640 15.00 -18.16 17.62
CA PHE A 640 13.80 -19.00 17.76
C PHE A 640 13.59 -19.48 19.20
N GLY A 641 14.64 -19.98 19.86
CA GLY A 641 14.59 -20.36 21.27
C GLY A 641 14.25 -19.21 22.23
N ARG A 642 14.69 -17.98 21.92
CA ARG A 642 14.28 -16.79 22.67
C ARG A 642 12.81 -16.51 22.49
N ILE A 643 12.29 -16.53 21.25
CA ILE A 643 10.88 -16.34 20.94
C ILE A 643 10.02 -17.38 21.69
N LEU A 644 10.43 -18.64 21.69
CA LEU A 644 9.70 -19.70 22.41
C LEU A 644 9.65 -19.47 23.93
N ARG A 645 10.72 -18.93 24.53
CA ARG A 645 10.73 -18.57 25.96
C ARG A 645 9.75 -17.44 26.26
N ASP A 646 9.67 -16.45 25.39
CA ASP A 646 8.83 -15.28 25.56
C ASP A 646 7.34 -15.58 25.24
N HIS A 647 7.09 -16.64 24.45
CA HIS A 647 5.76 -17.07 23.98
C HIS A 647 5.51 -18.58 24.26
N PRO A 648 5.26 -19.01 25.50
CA PRO A 648 5.14 -20.44 25.84
C PRO A 648 4.03 -21.19 25.08
N GLN A 649 2.90 -20.52 24.80
CA GLN A 649 1.80 -21.14 24.03
C GLN A 649 2.21 -21.49 22.60
N PHE A 650 3.10 -20.70 22.02
CA PHE A 650 3.68 -20.99 20.71
C PHE A 650 4.61 -22.20 20.77
N ALA A 651 5.40 -22.32 21.84
CA ALA A 651 6.27 -23.50 22.04
C ALA A 651 5.45 -24.81 22.11
N ASP A 652 4.30 -24.80 22.80
CA ASP A 652 3.40 -25.94 22.87
C ASP A 652 2.87 -26.32 21.47
N ASN A 653 2.54 -25.34 20.65
CA ASN A 653 2.09 -25.57 19.27
C ASN A 653 3.19 -26.17 18.40
N ILE A 654 4.41 -25.68 18.52
CA ILE A 654 5.58 -26.21 17.79
C ILE A 654 5.87 -27.66 18.20
N MET A 655 5.85 -27.97 19.51
CA MET A 655 6.03 -29.34 20.00
C MET A 655 4.95 -30.30 19.46
N ARG A 656 3.71 -29.84 19.39
CA ARG A 656 2.61 -30.61 18.78
C ARG A 656 2.85 -30.89 17.29
N ILE A 657 3.24 -29.88 16.51
CA ILE A 657 3.54 -30.01 15.08
C ILE A 657 4.73 -30.96 14.85
N ALA A 658 5.79 -30.85 15.66
CA ALA A 658 6.95 -31.73 15.57
C ALA A 658 6.55 -33.20 15.80
N LYS A 659 5.68 -33.46 16.77
CA LYS A 659 5.15 -34.79 17.06
C LYS A 659 4.24 -35.33 15.93
N GLU A 660 3.34 -34.49 15.41
CA GLU A 660 2.39 -34.90 14.38
C GLU A 660 3.02 -35.13 13.01
N ARG A 661 4.00 -34.31 12.61
CA ARG A 661 4.65 -34.40 11.29
C ARG A 661 5.84 -35.34 11.20
N TYR A 662 6.62 -35.41 12.29
CA TYR A 662 7.92 -36.08 12.25
C TYR A 662 8.03 -37.22 13.28
N ASP A 663 6.96 -37.52 14.04
CA ASP A 663 6.96 -38.45 15.17
C ASP A 663 8.08 -38.15 16.21
N LEU A 664 8.44 -36.87 16.35
CA LEU A 664 9.49 -36.39 17.22
C LEU A 664 8.90 -35.95 18.57
N SER A 665 9.47 -36.48 19.65
CA SER A 665 9.18 -36.03 21.01
C SER A 665 10.26 -35.04 21.43
N VAL A 666 10.00 -33.74 21.22
CA VAL A 666 10.90 -32.63 21.57
C VAL A 666 10.44 -32.02 22.89
N SER A 667 11.36 -31.77 23.82
CA SER A 667 11.07 -31.07 25.07
C SER A 667 11.33 -29.57 24.94
N MET A 668 10.73 -28.74 25.85
CA MET A 668 11.06 -27.32 25.93
C MET A 668 12.55 -27.05 26.14
N THR A 669 13.25 -27.92 26.83
CA THR A 669 14.70 -27.82 27.05
C THR A 669 15.46 -27.98 25.75
N ASP A 670 15.09 -28.96 24.92
CA ASP A 670 15.71 -29.21 23.61
C ASP A 670 15.51 -28.07 22.60
N LEU A 671 14.40 -27.33 22.74
CA LEU A 671 14.08 -26.18 21.87
C LEU A 671 14.81 -24.89 22.28
N ILE A 672 15.27 -24.81 23.54
CA ILE A 672 15.82 -23.59 24.13
C ILE A 672 17.35 -23.64 24.25
N GLU A 673 17.92 -24.84 24.44
CA GLU A 673 19.36 -25.10 24.41
C GLU A 673 19.87 -25.27 22.97
#